data_e87868c4aaeb2d8d8f9ced1e4fc6e12f
#
_entry.id   e87868c4aaeb2d8d8f9ced1e4fc6e12f
#
_cell.length_a   1.000
_cell.length_b   1.000
_cell.length_c   1.000
_cell.angle_alpha   90.00
_cell.angle_beta   90.00
_cell.angle_gamma   90.00
#
_symmetry.space_group_name_H-M   'P 1'
#
loop_
_entity.id
_entity.type
_entity.pdbx_description
1 polymer ?
#
loop_
_entity_poly.entity_id
_entity_poly.type
_entity_poly.pdbx_seq_one_letter_code
_entity_poly.pdbx_strand_id
1 'polypeptide(L)'
;MLCNKCGILVVYKKMPLIKKYIIVSIILLSTVLSHAQLFEISFDPVFRKSTGDIYSLALAGGLNQPQFSNIDLNKDGFQDLMVFDRTGNKILTFISTGGLNYRYDPSYEEFFPRGVEFVQLRDYDGDGLPDVFLYNGDSVVVYRNTTVSTPQFDSVRALKGLDKVSPVPFNPYKKLSQINGCLPAIVDIDGDEDFDYITNLNSIGSDLILNLNNSAERGAPLGDIDYEIIDKCYGGISEYSGELTINSPCYFPEVYKKKHSATKTLCFFDNDADGDLDLFYGSSEQSTNPVYYFENGKSDLAFYKDTFIRIDTAYFLQDDEDQLAVAPAMSFVDVDNDGVKDLIMSSNERVKSAYPIKEANNAVLFLNKDATNNPDFQYNRNDFLVGDMIDFGGRTSPAFVDLDADGDMDLIVATSGDHFYTADTMDFLVYYENIGSVNNPDFKLQDNNYLNLKQYEYQGMVPTFADLDADGDQDMLIGMADGSLSYFVNNGDASNPVFQLQTDGFGAIQAGGYAAPVCYDLDNDGKLDLLLGSYEGTIRYYKNRGTTSAPVFTLEDDSLGGIVINELIHQSILGPKGFYDTLVYQYYGYSAPQVVSWTNGSTCLAVGGEQGLVRLFEINPNLSAVFEEKESYMHQSFTLNPYTKDWGVRVYPAAADLNNDGASDLLIGNLRGGVHYMAGKNPKVNSISDYLPNQEFNMAPNPSRNEVKFFTASKAELQYEIFNLNGLNIVSGSTLPGAFVSLGDQLVNGIYIVRLSNDEGLFTPKRLVIVE
;
A
#
# COMPACT_ATOMS: atom_id res chain seq x y z
N MET A 1 -53.24 -15.60 25.63
CA MET A 1 -54.29 -14.60 25.33
C MET A 1 -53.66 -13.53 24.46
N LEU A 2 -54.05 -13.58 23.16
CA LEU A 2 -54.36 -12.51 22.23
C LEU A 2 -53.29 -11.37 22.12
N CYS A 3 -52.50 -11.35 21.12
CA CYS A 3 -52.76 -11.03 19.69
C CYS A 3 -53.03 -9.53 19.44
N ASN A 4 -52.15 -8.87 18.71
CA ASN A 4 -52.67 -8.19 17.54
C ASN A 4 -51.54 -7.85 16.54
N LYS A 5 -51.67 -8.46 15.38
CA LYS A 5 -50.94 -8.13 14.12
C LYS A 5 -51.56 -6.85 13.56
N CYS A 6 -50.75 -5.88 13.15
CA CYS A 6 -51.14 -4.93 12.12
C CYS A 6 -50.57 -5.40 10.78
N GLY A 7 -51.41 -6.00 9.98
CA GLY A 7 -51.13 -6.32 8.58
C GLY A 7 -51.45 -5.13 7.71
N ILE A 8 -50.47 -4.67 6.96
CA ILE A 8 -50.68 -3.76 5.83
C ILE A 8 -51.05 -4.63 4.63
N LEU A 9 -52.31 -4.57 4.23
CA LEU A 9 -52.84 -5.21 3.04
C LEU A 9 -52.50 -4.36 1.82
N VAL A 10 -51.44 -4.68 1.11
CA VAL A 10 -51.13 -4.03 -0.19
C VAL A 10 -51.94 -4.73 -1.27
N VAL A 11 -52.99 -4.07 -1.73
CA VAL A 11 -53.81 -4.52 -2.87
C VAL A 11 -53.05 -4.31 -4.15
N TYR A 12 -52.42 -5.36 -4.72
CA TYR A 12 -51.85 -5.35 -6.06
C TYR A 12 -52.93 -5.34 -7.14
N LYS A 13 -53.27 -4.16 -7.66
CA LYS A 13 -53.95 -4.07 -8.93
C LYS A 13 -52.97 -4.43 -10.06
N LYS A 14 -53.33 -5.37 -10.92
CA LYS A 14 -52.54 -5.77 -12.12
C LYS A 14 -52.21 -4.54 -12.95
N MET A 15 -50.96 -4.10 -12.88
CA MET A 15 -50.38 -3.16 -13.84
C MET A 15 -49.77 -3.94 -15.02
N PRO A 16 -49.84 -3.44 -16.27
CA PRO A 16 -49.19 -4.08 -17.40
C PRO A 16 -47.69 -4.18 -17.22
N LEU A 17 -47.08 -5.27 -17.69
CA LEU A 17 -45.66 -5.62 -17.50
C LEU A 17 -44.69 -4.46 -17.80
N ILE A 18 -44.97 -3.64 -18.78
CA ILE A 18 -44.14 -2.52 -19.21
C ILE A 18 -43.93 -1.46 -18.12
N LYS A 19 -44.95 -1.19 -17.27
CA LYS A 19 -44.81 -0.24 -16.15
C LYS A 19 -44.00 -0.79 -14.95
N LYS A 20 -43.95 -2.13 -14.81
CA LYS A 20 -43.12 -2.77 -13.76
C LYS A 20 -41.62 -2.62 -14.05
N TYR A 21 -41.20 -2.71 -15.29
CA TYR A 21 -39.79 -2.53 -15.65
C TYR A 21 -39.33 -1.07 -15.52
N ILE A 22 -40.20 -0.11 -15.81
CA ILE A 22 -39.88 1.33 -15.64
C ILE A 22 -39.71 1.70 -14.16
N ILE A 23 -40.53 1.16 -13.25
CA ILE A 23 -40.40 1.42 -11.81
C ILE A 23 -39.19 0.73 -11.21
N VAL A 24 -38.88 -0.50 -11.62
CA VAL A 24 -37.64 -1.21 -11.21
C VAL A 24 -36.40 -0.53 -11.80
N SER A 25 -36.46 -0.06 -13.03
CA SER A 25 -35.35 0.71 -13.63
C SER A 25 -35.15 2.09 -12.97
N ILE A 26 -36.21 2.75 -12.55
CA ILE A 26 -36.12 4.03 -11.82
C ILE A 26 -35.60 3.80 -10.39
N ILE A 27 -35.94 2.70 -9.73
CA ILE A 27 -35.39 2.34 -8.42
C ILE A 27 -33.94 1.86 -8.51
N LEU A 28 -33.55 1.20 -9.61
CA LEU A 28 -32.15 0.83 -9.88
C LEU A 28 -31.31 2.03 -10.40
N LEU A 29 -31.92 3.04 -11.04
CA LEU A 29 -31.21 4.27 -11.41
C LEU A 29 -31.09 5.27 -10.26
N SER A 30 -31.87 5.12 -9.19
CA SER A 30 -31.76 5.98 -8.01
C SER A 30 -30.71 5.52 -6.99
N THR A 31 -29.99 4.45 -7.25
CA THR A 31 -28.91 3.95 -6.36
C THR A 31 -27.50 4.12 -6.91
N VAL A 32 -27.32 4.73 -8.08
CA VAL A 32 -26.04 5.33 -8.46
C VAL A 32 -26.08 6.80 -8.10
N LEU A 33 -26.20 7.10 -6.81
CA LEU A 33 -25.71 8.35 -6.28
C LEU A 33 -24.19 8.30 -6.49
N SER A 34 -23.68 9.05 -7.45
CA SER A 34 -22.25 9.38 -7.48
C SER A 34 -21.97 10.13 -6.18
N HIS A 35 -21.51 9.40 -5.17
CA HIS A 35 -20.98 10.06 -4.00
C HIS A 35 -19.77 10.85 -4.47
N ALA A 36 -19.73 12.13 -4.21
CA ALA A 36 -18.60 12.96 -4.55
C ALA A 36 -17.40 12.40 -3.78
N GLN A 37 -16.33 12.07 -4.50
CA GLN A 37 -15.07 11.70 -3.89
C GLN A 37 -14.54 12.92 -3.16
N LEU A 38 -14.32 12.83 -1.85
CA LEU A 38 -13.83 13.94 -1.03
C LEU A 38 -12.31 14.03 -0.99
N PHE A 39 -11.60 12.96 -1.34
CA PHE A 39 -10.15 12.92 -1.41
C PHE A 39 -9.69 12.24 -2.70
N GLU A 40 -8.62 12.73 -3.29
CA GLU A 40 -7.94 12.02 -4.37
C GLU A 40 -6.44 12.00 -4.16
N ILE A 41 -5.77 10.96 -4.65
CA ILE A 41 -4.31 10.89 -4.63
C ILE A 41 -3.77 12.01 -5.49
N SER A 42 -2.86 12.81 -4.94
CA SER A 42 -2.13 13.84 -5.64
C SER A 42 -0.64 13.76 -5.34
N PHE A 43 0.15 14.36 -6.21
CA PHE A 43 1.59 14.51 -6.08
C PHE A 43 2.00 16.00 -6.14
N ASP A 44 1.03 16.89 -5.91
CA ASP A 44 1.24 18.35 -6.03
C ASP A 44 2.22 18.93 -5.00
N PRO A 45 2.23 18.50 -3.71
CA PRO A 45 3.24 18.98 -2.79
C PRO A 45 4.64 18.56 -3.24
N VAL A 46 5.52 19.55 -3.34
CA VAL A 46 6.94 19.30 -3.62
C VAL A 46 7.68 19.03 -2.33
N PHE A 47 8.58 18.06 -2.35
CA PHE A 47 9.45 17.77 -1.21
C PHE A 47 10.90 17.81 -1.62
N ARG A 48 11.74 18.46 -0.81
CA ARG A 48 13.16 18.65 -1.08
C ARG A 48 14.05 18.12 0.05
N LYS A 49 15.18 17.56 -0.37
CA LYS A 49 16.32 17.25 0.51
C LYS A 49 16.88 18.55 1.09
N SER A 50 17.67 18.45 2.14
CA SER A 50 18.39 19.63 2.71
C SER A 50 19.31 20.32 1.69
N THR A 51 19.81 19.58 0.70
CA THR A 51 20.57 20.12 -0.43
C THR A 51 19.73 20.98 -1.38
N GLY A 52 18.40 20.86 -1.34
CA GLY A 52 17.46 21.50 -2.25
C GLY A 52 17.01 20.62 -3.43
N ASP A 53 17.60 19.43 -3.61
CA ASP A 53 17.17 18.47 -4.61
C ASP A 53 15.78 17.94 -4.30
N ILE A 54 14.97 17.72 -5.33
CA ILE A 54 13.59 17.18 -5.18
C ILE A 54 13.65 15.67 -4.95
N TYR A 55 12.84 15.16 -4.01
CA TYR A 55 12.53 13.75 -3.91
C TYR A 55 11.56 13.37 -5.04
N SER A 56 12.02 12.60 -6.02
CA SER A 56 11.18 12.24 -7.18
C SER A 56 10.05 11.26 -6.84
N LEU A 57 10.17 10.53 -5.75
CA LEU A 57 9.23 9.53 -5.25
C LEU A 57 8.70 9.88 -3.85
N ALA A 58 8.74 11.15 -3.45
CA ALA A 58 8.44 11.61 -2.09
C ALA A 58 7.24 10.92 -1.43
N LEU A 59 6.18 10.74 -2.18
CA LEU A 59 4.85 10.32 -1.70
C LEU A 59 4.54 8.85 -2.00
N ALA A 60 5.53 8.02 -2.25
CA ALA A 60 5.34 6.60 -2.54
C ALA A 60 5.07 5.72 -1.29
N GLY A 61 5.27 6.26 -0.08
CA GLY A 61 4.88 5.60 1.16
C GLY A 61 5.93 4.69 1.80
N GLY A 62 7.19 4.77 1.34
CA GLY A 62 8.31 4.03 1.93
C GLY A 62 8.38 2.54 1.59
N LEU A 63 9.54 1.95 1.82
CA LEU A 63 9.84 0.53 1.58
C LEU A 63 10.70 -0.04 2.73
N ASN A 64 10.27 -1.16 3.34
CA ASN A 64 11.02 -1.81 4.41
C ASN A 64 11.53 -3.21 4.05
N GLN A 65 10.71 -4.01 3.41
CA GLN A 65 11.02 -5.39 3.05
C GLN A 65 10.60 -5.67 1.60
N PRO A 66 11.15 -4.91 0.63
CA PRO A 66 10.70 -4.98 -0.75
C PRO A 66 11.23 -6.21 -1.49
N GLN A 67 10.40 -6.77 -2.36
CA GLN A 67 10.72 -7.78 -3.36
C GLN A 67 10.39 -7.22 -4.73
N PHE A 68 11.34 -7.25 -5.65
CA PHE A 68 11.24 -6.60 -6.96
C PHE A 68 10.93 -7.61 -8.06
N SER A 69 10.09 -7.21 -9.01
CA SER A 69 9.82 -7.96 -10.24
C SER A 69 9.61 -7.01 -11.42
N ASN A 70 10.06 -7.41 -12.60
CA ASN A 70 9.82 -6.67 -13.85
C ASN A 70 8.43 -6.96 -14.40
N ILE A 71 7.83 -5.96 -14.99
CA ILE A 71 6.58 -6.03 -15.74
C ILE A 71 6.43 -4.74 -16.57
N ASP A 72 5.92 -4.84 -17.80
CA ASP A 72 5.53 -3.68 -18.61
C ASP A 72 4.06 -3.36 -18.32
N LEU A 73 3.81 -2.43 -17.37
CA LEU A 73 2.48 -2.07 -16.87
C LEU A 73 1.68 -1.22 -17.86
N ASN A 74 2.36 -0.31 -18.53
CA ASN A 74 1.77 0.70 -19.40
C ASN A 74 1.84 0.33 -20.89
N LYS A 75 2.50 -0.79 -21.21
CA LYS A 75 2.69 -1.32 -22.57
C LYS A 75 3.49 -0.39 -23.49
N ASP A 76 4.50 0.30 -22.95
CA ASP A 76 5.38 1.16 -23.72
C ASP A 76 6.66 0.43 -24.21
N GLY A 77 6.86 -0.81 -23.78
CA GLY A 77 7.99 -1.66 -24.15
C GLY A 77 9.19 -1.55 -23.22
N PHE A 78 9.14 -0.71 -22.19
CA PHE A 78 10.11 -0.67 -21.13
C PHE A 78 9.65 -1.54 -19.95
N GLN A 79 10.61 -2.10 -19.21
CA GLN A 79 10.31 -2.81 -17.99
C GLN A 79 10.06 -1.81 -16.86
N ASP A 80 8.87 -1.91 -16.29
CA ASP A 80 8.47 -1.25 -15.06
C ASP A 80 8.78 -2.15 -13.85
N LEU A 81 8.56 -1.65 -12.64
CA LEU A 81 8.73 -2.44 -11.43
C LEU A 81 7.40 -2.63 -10.68
N MET A 82 7.06 -3.87 -10.41
CA MET A 82 6.18 -4.26 -9.33
C MET A 82 7.04 -4.57 -8.10
N VAL A 83 6.77 -3.87 -6.99
CA VAL A 83 7.45 -4.07 -5.72
C VAL A 83 6.46 -4.58 -4.70
N PHE A 84 6.69 -5.77 -4.16
CA PHE A 84 5.92 -6.30 -3.05
C PHE A 84 6.66 -6.05 -1.75
N ASP A 85 6.13 -5.18 -0.90
CA ASP A 85 6.68 -4.95 0.44
C ASP A 85 5.97 -5.84 1.45
N ARG A 86 6.72 -6.71 2.13
CA ARG A 86 6.20 -7.61 3.16
C ARG A 86 5.68 -6.88 4.39
N THR A 87 6.19 -5.67 4.66
CA THR A 87 5.65 -4.82 5.72
C THR A 87 4.30 -4.29 5.30
N GLY A 88 3.25 -4.95 5.76
CA GLY A 88 1.87 -4.68 5.37
C GLY A 88 1.37 -5.46 4.16
N ASN A 89 2.19 -6.34 3.55
CA ASN A 89 1.83 -7.11 2.36
C ASN A 89 1.31 -6.23 1.22
N LYS A 90 2.05 -5.16 0.94
CA LYS A 90 1.66 -4.10 0.02
C LYS A 90 2.36 -4.24 -1.33
N ILE A 91 1.61 -4.10 -2.41
CA ILE A 91 2.17 -3.95 -3.76
C ILE A 91 2.24 -2.46 -4.09
N LEU A 92 3.40 -2.04 -4.59
CA LEU A 92 3.65 -0.72 -5.15
C LEU A 92 4.09 -0.86 -6.61
N THR A 93 3.72 0.11 -7.43
CA THR A 93 4.02 0.08 -8.86
C THR A 93 4.77 1.32 -9.29
N PHE A 94 5.87 1.11 -10.01
CA PHE A 94 6.77 2.18 -10.46
C PHE A 94 6.98 2.08 -11.96
N ILE A 95 6.64 3.14 -12.67
CA ILE A 95 6.76 3.26 -14.12
C ILE A 95 8.16 3.78 -14.47
N SER A 96 8.87 3.07 -15.32
CA SER A 96 10.17 3.50 -15.83
C SER A 96 10.04 4.79 -16.66
N THR A 97 10.93 5.73 -16.41
CA THR A 97 11.04 6.96 -17.22
C THR A 97 12.37 7.04 -17.95
N GLY A 98 13.12 5.95 -17.94
CA GLY A 98 14.40 5.75 -18.60
C GLY A 98 15.61 5.72 -17.66
N GLY A 99 16.50 4.77 -17.88
CA GLY A 99 17.61 4.48 -16.96
C GLY A 99 17.08 4.11 -15.57
N LEU A 100 17.76 4.58 -14.54
CA LEU A 100 17.38 4.32 -13.13
C LEU A 100 16.28 5.23 -12.60
N ASN A 101 15.55 5.95 -13.46
CA ASN A 101 14.51 6.88 -13.02
C ASN A 101 13.14 6.24 -13.12
N TYR A 102 12.37 6.38 -12.06
CA TYR A 102 11.03 5.83 -11.94
C TYR A 102 10.04 6.89 -11.48
N ARG A 103 8.78 6.70 -11.84
CA ARG A 103 7.63 7.44 -11.33
C ARG A 103 6.72 6.47 -10.59
N TYR A 104 6.37 6.80 -9.36
CA TYR A 104 5.37 6.04 -8.62
C TYR A 104 3.98 6.22 -9.25
N ASP A 105 3.28 5.13 -9.53
CA ASP A 105 1.95 5.15 -10.10
C ASP A 105 1.03 4.11 -9.40
N PRO A 106 0.31 4.53 -8.36
CA PRO A 106 -0.53 3.62 -7.58
C PRO A 106 -1.79 3.14 -8.32
N SER A 107 -2.05 3.63 -9.53
CA SER A 107 -3.24 3.23 -10.30
C SER A 107 -3.18 1.77 -10.79
N TYR A 108 -1.99 1.18 -10.83
CA TYR A 108 -1.82 -0.21 -11.23
C TYR A 108 -1.90 -1.20 -10.05
N GLU A 109 -1.76 -0.74 -8.81
CA GLU A 109 -1.69 -1.60 -7.62
C GLU A 109 -2.96 -2.44 -7.40
N GLU A 110 -4.13 -1.88 -7.71
CA GLU A 110 -5.41 -2.53 -7.48
C GLU A 110 -5.69 -3.74 -8.39
N PHE A 111 -4.95 -3.87 -9.49
CA PHE A 111 -5.12 -4.98 -10.42
C PHE A 111 -4.44 -6.26 -9.93
N PHE A 112 -3.47 -6.14 -9.04
CA PHE A 112 -2.73 -7.29 -8.54
C PHE A 112 -3.51 -8.06 -7.47
N PRO A 113 -3.45 -9.41 -7.50
CA PRO A 113 -4.00 -10.21 -6.42
C PRO A 113 -3.19 -10.04 -5.14
N ARG A 114 -3.87 -10.10 -3.99
CA ARG A 114 -3.24 -9.92 -2.69
C ARG A 114 -2.48 -11.18 -2.27
N GLY A 115 -1.20 -11.02 -1.94
CA GLY A 115 -0.35 -12.04 -1.38
C GLY A 115 0.09 -11.70 0.05
N VAL A 116 0.61 -12.71 0.75
CA VAL A 116 1.30 -12.54 2.04
C VAL A 116 2.66 -13.21 1.96
N GLU A 117 3.68 -12.67 2.63
CA GLU A 117 5.05 -13.18 2.66
C GLU A 117 5.83 -13.02 1.35
N PHE A 118 5.28 -13.41 0.20
CA PHE A 118 5.92 -13.16 -1.08
C PHE A 118 4.91 -12.98 -2.22
N VAL A 119 5.31 -12.18 -3.21
CA VAL A 119 4.71 -12.09 -4.54
C VAL A 119 5.85 -11.99 -5.55
N GLN A 120 5.92 -12.93 -6.50
CA GLN A 120 6.94 -12.97 -7.54
C GLN A 120 6.27 -13.10 -8.91
N LEU A 121 6.87 -12.45 -9.91
CA LEU A 121 6.38 -12.52 -11.28
C LEU A 121 7.28 -13.45 -12.12
N ARG A 122 6.64 -14.39 -12.83
CA ARG A 122 7.29 -15.32 -13.78
C ARG A 122 6.33 -15.61 -14.92
N ASP A 123 6.82 -15.61 -16.14
CA ASP A 123 6.04 -16.02 -17.33
C ASP A 123 6.00 -17.55 -17.40
N TYR A 124 5.04 -18.16 -16.68
CA TYR A 124 5.00 -19.63 -16.52
C TYR A 124 4.39 -20.37 -17.69
N ASP A 125 3.66 -19.69 -18.57
CA ASP A 125 3.02 -20.32 -19.73
C ASP A 125 3.65 -19.90 -21.07
N GLY A 126 4.73 -19.11 -21.03
CA GLY A 126 5.54 -18.74 -22.19
C GLY A 126 4.85 -17.77 -23.15
N ASP A 127 3.83 -17.02 -22.69
CA ASP A 127 3.11 -16.08 -23.53
C ASP A 127 3.76 -14.67 -23.60
N GLY A 128 4.84 -14.46 -22.84
CA GLY A 128 5.60 -13.21 -22.76
C GLY A 128 5.05 -12.22 -21.74
N LEU A 129 4.02 -12.58 -20.97
CA LEU A 129 3.45 -11.77 -19.92
C LEU A 129 3.77 -12.36 -18.56
N PRO A 130 4.44 -11.61 -17.64
CA PRO A 130 4.76 -12.14 -16.32
C PRO A 130 3.50 -12.45 -15.51
N ASP A 131 3.37 -13.70 -15.05
CA ASP A 131 2.29 -14.21 -14.20
C ASP A 131 2.62 -14.03 -12.73
N VAL A 132 1.60 -14.04 -11.86
CA VAL A 132 1.77 -13.82 -10.43
C VAL A 132 1.81 -15.13 -9.67
N PHE A 133 2.93 -15.41 -9.03
CA PHE A 133 3.05 -16.43 -7.99
C PHE A 133 3.00 -15.75 -6.63
N LEU A 134 2.11 -16.18 -5.76
CA LEU A 134 1.98 -15.61 -4.42
C LEU A 134 1.61 -16.68 -3.39
N TYR A 135 1.91 -16.39 -2.14
CA TYR A 135 1.38 -17.14 -1.01
C TYR A 135 0.14 -16.44 -0.44
N ASN A 136 -0.96 -17.17 -0.27
CA ASN A 136 -2.23 -16.62 0.21
C ASN A 136 -2.49 -16.88 1.71
N GLY A 137 -1.47 -17.33 2.45
CA GLY A 137 -1.58 -17.72 3.86
C GLY A 137 -1.87 -19.22 4.08
N ASP A 138 -2.23 -19.97 3.02
CA ASP A 138 -2.55 -21.40 3.06
C ASP A 138 -1.73 -22.21 2.06
N SER A 139 -1.54 -21.68 0.87
CA SER A 139 -0.83 -22.32 -0.24
C SER A 139 -0.26 -21.29 -1.21
N VAL A 140 0.70 -21.74 -2.02
CA VAL A 140 1.14 -20.98 -3.19
C VAL A 140 0.07 -21.06 -4.25
N VAL A 141 -0.26 -19.91 -4.85
CA VAL A 141 -1.29 -19.76 -5.88
C VAL A 141 -0.68 -19.07 -7.09
N VAL A 142 -1.10 -19.47 -8.28
CA VAL A 142 -0.74 -18.82 -9.54
C VAL A 142 -1.94 -18.06 -10.09
N TYR A 143 -1.68 -16.85 -10.56
CA TYR A 143 -2.61 -16.04 -11.33
C TYR A 143 -1.99 -15.75 -12.69
N ARG A 144 -2.68 -16.16 -13.73
CA ARG A 144 -2.27 -15.92 -15.11
C ARG A 144 -2.48 -14.48 -15.50
N ASN A 145 -1.48 -13.87 -16.11
CA ASN A 145 -1.57 -12.54 -16.68
C ASN A 145 -2.28 -12.61 -18.05
N THR A 146 -3.47 -12.02 -18.12
CA THR A 146 -4.29 -11.97 -19.34
C THR A 146 -4.41 -10.54 -19.87
N THR A 147 -3.43 -9.70 -19.56
CA THR A 147 -3.41 -8.27 -19.86
C THR A 147 -3.46 -7.98 -21.36
N VAL A 148 -4.48 -7.26 -21.79
CA VAL A 148 -4.57 -6.71 -23.16
C VAL A 148 -4.18 -5.23 -23.18
N SER A 149 -4.76 -4.41 -22.34
CA SER A 149 -4.50 -2.96 -22.22
C SER A 149 -4.32 -2.50 -20.80
N THR A 150 -5.01 -3.12 -19.87
CA THR A 150 -4.96 -2.84 -18.44
C THR A 150 -4.60 -4.14 -17.74
N PRO A 151 -3.74 -4.15 -16.72
CA PRO A 151 -3.36 -5.37 -16.03
C PRO A 151 -4.56 -6.19 -15.58
N GLN A 152 -4.56 -7.47 -15.92
CA GLN A 152 -5.59 -8.42 -15.54
C GLN A 152 -4.97 -9.76 -15.20
N PHE A 153 -5.33 -10.30 -14.04
CA PHE A 153 -4.81 -11.57 -13.54
C PHE A 153 -5.94 -12.53 -13.19
N ASP A 154 -5.96 -13.67 -13.85
CA ASP A 154 -6.99 -14.70 -13.64
C ASP A 154 -6.44 -15.81 -12.73
N SER A 155 -7.16 -16.14 -11.66
CA SER A 155 -6.76 -17.22 -10.74
C SER A 155 -6.73 -18.55 -11.45
N VAL A 156 -5.58 -19.23 -11.47
CA VAL A 156 -5.43 -20.57 -12.05
C VAL A 156 -5.78 -21.61 -11.00
N ARG A 157 -4.92 -21.80 -10.00
CA ARG A 157 -5.13 -22.76 -8.91
C ARG A 157 -4.13 -22.61 -7.75
N ALA A 158 -4.47 -23.21 -6.62
CA ALA A 158 -3.53 -23.48 -5.55
C ALA A 158 -2.61 -24.66 -5.93
N LEU A 159 -1.31 -24.48 -5.75
CA LEU A 159 -0.30 -25.47 -6.13
C LEU A 159 -0.24 -26.64 -5.14
N LYS A 160 -0.07 -27.85 -5.67
CA LYS A 160 0.09 -29.07 -4.90
C LYS A 160 1.11 -29.97 -5.56
N GLY A 161 2.01 -30.53 -4.77
CA GLY A 161 3.00 -31.51 -5.22
C GLY A 161 2.68 -32.92 -4.76
N LEU A 162 2.88 -33.92 -5.65
CA LEU A 162 2.83 -35.32 -5.32
C LEU A 162 4.12 -35.72 -4.60
N ASP A 163 4.04 -36.10 -3.32
CA ASP A 163 5.21 -36.54 -2.53
C ASP A 163 5.70 -37.93 -2.96
N LYS A 164 6.76 -37.97 -3.74
CA LYS A 164 7.40 -39.21 -4.20
C LYS A 164 8.43 -39.76 -3.21
N VAL A 165 8.95 -38.89 -2.34
CA VAL A 165 10.02 -39.28 -1.38
C VAL A 165 9.45 -39.97 -0.13
N SER A 166 8.36 -39.42 0.41
CA SER A 166 7.74 -39.96 1.63
C SER A 166 6.22 -39.96 1.53
N PRO A 167 5.63 -40.69 0.58
CA PRO A 167 4.20 -40.66 0.31
C PRO A 167 3.38 -41.14 1.51
N VAL A 168 2.41 -40.37 1.94
CA VAL A 168 1.42 -40.80 2.92
C VAL A 168 0.34 -41.60 2.20
N PRO A 169 0.01 -42.84 2.63
CA PRO A 169 -0.83 -43.76 1.86
C PRO A 169 -2.21 -43.23 1.48
N PHE A 170 -2.77 -42.29 2.27
CA PHE A 170 -4.14 -41.75 2.03
C PHE A 170 -4.17 -40.36 1.51
N ASN A 171 -3.05 -39.61 1.50
CA ASN A 171 -2.96 -38.25 0.91
C ASN A 171 -1.51 -38.02 0.45
N PRO A 172 -1.15 -38.48 -0.74
CA PRO A 172 0.19 -38.25 -1.29
C PRO A 172 0.42 -36.83 -1.78
N TYR A 173 -0.63 -36.06 -2.05
CA TYR A 173 -0.52 -34.68 -2.50
C TYR A 173 -0.41 -33.73 -1.31
N LYS A 174 0.59 -32.86 -1.35
CA LYS A 174 0.81 -31.80 -0.37
C LYS A 174 0.66 -30.44 -1.02
N LYS A 175 0.03 -29.50 -0.33
CA LYS A 175 0.03 -28.11 -0.74
C LYS A 175 1.47 -27.60 -0.75
N LEU A 176 1.83 -26.86 -1.80
CA LEU A 176 3.05 -26.09 -1.78
C LEU A 176 2.82 -24.93 -0.83
N SER A 177 3.63 -24.85 0.20
CA SER A 177 3.50 -23.92 1.29
C SER A 177 4.81 -23.20 1.55
N GLN A 178 4.72 -22.06 2.17
CA GLN A 178 5.82 -21.21 2.55
C GLN A 178 6.05 -21.28 4.06
N ILE A 179 7.29 -21.16 4.49
CA ILE A 179 7.67 -20.94 5.87
C ILE A 179 7.78 -19.43 6.10
N ASN A 180 7.14 -18.93 7.17
CA ASN A 180 7.20 -17.50 7.50
C ASN A 180 8.65 -17.00 7.54
N GLY A 181 8.89 -15.93 6.80
CA GLY A 181 10.19 -15.30 6.68
C GLY A 181 11.10 -15.88 5.60
N CYS A 182 10.85 -17.10 5.11
CA CYS A 182 11.64 -17.68 4.03
C CYS A 182 11.11 -17.24 2.65
N LEU A 183 12.01 -17.02 1.69
CA LEU A 183 11.63 -16.78 0.30
C LEU A 183 11.98 -18.01 -0.54
N PRO A 184 11.00 -18.59 -1.24
CA PRO A 184 11.22 -19.69 -2.15
C PRO A 184 11.86 -19.22 -3.45
N ALA A 185 12.46 -20.14 -4.19
CA ALA A 185 12.78 -19.91 -5.59
C ALA A 185 11.69 -20.51 -6.49
N ILE A 186 11.33 -19.75 -7.52
CA ILE A 186 10.46 -20.15 -8.63
C ILE A 186 11.31 -20.01 -9.88
N VAL A 187 11.79 -21.12 -10.42
CA VAL A 187 12.86 -21.15 -11.40
C VAL A 187 12.78 -22.45 -12.21
N ASP A 188 13.10 -22.39 -13.48
CA ASP A 188 13.33 -23.57 -14.32
C ASP A 188 14.72 -24.13 -13.98
N ILE A 189 14.77 -25.18 -13.13
CA ILE A 189 16.04 -25.69 -12.58
C ILE A 189 16.65 -26.77 -13.45
N ASP A 190 15.88 -27.42 -14.28
CA ASP A 190 16.36 -28.50 -15.14
C ASP A 190 16.45 -28.12 -16.63
N GLY A 191 15.96 -26.94 -17.01
CA GLY A 191 16.11 -26.31 -18.32
C GLY A 191 15.08 -26.78 -19.35
N ASP A 192 13.88 -27.16 -18.90
CA ASP A 192 12.82 -27.68 -19.76
C ASP A 192 11.71 -26.64 -20.07
N GLU A 193 11.94 -25.38 -19.68
CA GLU A 193 11.08 -24.20 -19.87
C GLU A 193 9.83 -24.17 -18.99
N ASP A 194 9.64 -25.11 -18.05
CA ASP A 194 8.61 -24.99 -17.03
C ASP A 194 9.22 -24.58 -15.67
N PHE A 195 8.42 -23.93 -14.78
CA PHE A 195 8.96 -23.41 -13.54
C PHE A 195 8.77 -24.36 -12.38
N ASP A 196 9.89 -24.66 -11.70
CA ASP A 196 9.97 -25.45 -10.49
C ASP A 196 9.80 -24.60 -9.23
N TYR A 197 9.57 -25.27 -8.11
CA TYR A 197 9.40 -24.66 -6.81
C TYR A 197 10.37 -25.22 -5.79
N ILE A 198 11.33 -24.41 -5.34
CA ILE A 198 12.32 -24.79 -4.33
C ILE A 198 12.04 -24.01 -3.05
N THR A 199 11.92 -24.70 -1.93
CA THR A 199 11.63 -24.11 -0.62
C THR A 199 12.33 -24.88 0.51
N ASN A 200 12.29 -24.34 1.72
CA ASN A 200 12.82 -25.00 2.89
C ASN A 200 11.85 -26.07 3.44
N LEU A 201 12.38 -27.16 3.97
CA LEU A 201 11.58 -28.30 4.44
C LEU A 201 10.72 -27.98 5.67
N ASN A 202 11.26 -27.18 6.58
CA ASN A 202 10.58 -26.77 7.80
C ASN A 202 11.32 -25.58 8.46
N SER A 203 10.68 -24.93 9.42
CA SER A 203 11.23 -23.80 10.18
C SER A 203 12.46 -24.12 11.06
N ILE A 204 12.94 -25.36 11.04
CA ILE A 204 14.02 -25.86 11.90
C ILE A 204 15.20 -26.37 11.07
N GLY A 205 14.96 -26.70 9.78
CA GLY A 205 15.93 -27.33 8.90
C GLY A 205 16.49 -26.42 7.84
N SER A 206 17.71 -26.67 7.51
CA SER A 206 18.46 -26.12 6.40
C SER A 206 18.18 -26.83 5.08
N ASP A 207 17.42 -27.93 5.13
CA ASP A 207 17.23 -28.81 3.98
C ASP A 207 16.28 -28.17 2.97
N LEU A 208 16.67 -28.19 1.70
CA LEU A 208 15.87 -27.68 0.60
C LEU A 208 15.00 -28.78 0.01
N ILE A 209 13.75 -28.44 -0.29
CA ILE A 209 12.83 -29.32 -1.01
C ILE A 209 12.75 -28.85 -2.46
N LEU A 210 13.03 -29.75 -3.38
CA LEU A 210 12.74 -29.56 -4.79
C LEU A 210 11.38 -30.16 -5.12
N ASN A 211 10.49 -29.30 -5.57
CA ASN A 211 9.24 -29.67 -6.21
C ASN A 211 9.41 -29.40 -7.70
N LEU A 212 9.65 -30.47 -8.46
CA LEU A 212 9.82 -30.40 -9.91
C LEU A 212 8.43 -30.34 -10.56
N ASN A 213 8.25 -29.43 -11.49
CA ASN A 213 7.11 -29.43 -12.40
C ASN A 213 7.43 -30.44 -13.52
N ASN A 214 6.59 -31.39 -13.77
CA ASN A 214 6.81 -32.42 -14.79
C ASN A 214 5.87 -32.23 -16.01
N SER A 215 5.44 -31.02 -16.26
CA SER A 215 4.50 -30.74 -17.33
C SER A 215 5.16 -30.90 -18.68
N ALA A 216 6.38 -30.38 -18.84
CA ALA A 216 7.17 -30.48 -20.07
C ALA A 216 7.56 -31.92 -20.39
N GLU A 217 8.03 -32.74 -19.44
CA GLU A 217 8.41 -34.13 -19.65
C GLU A 217 7.21 -35.01 -20.06
N ARG A 218 6.00 -34.62 -19.67
CA ARG A 218 4.77 -35.30 -20.08
C ARG A 218 4.24 -34.82 -21.42
N GLY A 219 4.88 -33.82 -22.02
CA GLY A 219 4.46 -33.20 -23.27
C GLY A 219 3.17 -32.40 -23.12
N ALA A 220 2.91 -31.90 -21.92
CA ALA A 220 1.81 -30.94 -21.71
C ALA A 220 2.19 -29.56 -22.26
N PRO A 221 1.22 -28.71 -22.58
CA PRO A 221 1.52 -27.32 -22.94
C PRO A 221 2.20 -26.59 -21.77
N LEU A 222 3.07 -25.62 -22.08
CA LEU A 222 3.53 -24.66 -21.10
C LEU A 222 2.31 -24.05 -20.37
N GLY A 223 2.43 -23.87 -19.05
CA GLY A 223 1.32 -23.41 -18.22
C GLY A 223 0.42 -24.52 -17.66
N ASP A 224 0.61 -25.78 -18.01
CA ASP A 224 0.12 -26.89 -17.18
C ASP A 224 1.02 -27.00 -15.95
N ILE A 225 0.48 -27.44 -14.83
CA ILE A 225 1.21 -27.46 -13.55
C ILE A 225 1.02 -28.83 -12.91
N ASP A 226 2.11 -29.59 -12.79
CA ASP A 226 2.10 -30.94 -12.21
C ASP A 226 3.35 -31.21 -11.36
N TYR A 227 3.36 -30.62 -10.17
CA TYR A 227 4.50 -30.72 -9.27
C TYR A 227 4.65 -32.09 -8.62
N GLU A 228 5.87 -32.56 -8.58
CA GLU A 228 6.29 -33.72 -7.81
C GLU A 228 7.41 -33.34 -6.83
N ILE A 229 7.26 -33.72 -5.55
CA ILE A 229 8.35 -33.61 -4.58
C ILE A 229 9.33 -34.76 -4.86
N ILE A 230 10.43 -34.47 -5.48
CA ILE A 230 11.41 -35.46 -5.93
C ILE A 230 12.65 -35.51 -5.02
N ASP A 231 12.98 -34.42 -4.36
CA ASP A 231 14.13 -34.33 -3.44
C ASP A 231 13.77 -33.50 -2.20
N LYS A 232 14.12 -33.98 -1.03
CA LYS A 232 13.97 -33.25 0.25
C LYS A 232 15.34 -32.86 0.84
N CYS A 233 16.37 -32.95 0.05
CA CYS A 233 17.74 -32.68 0.39
C CYS A 233 18.49 -32.12 -0.82
N TYR A 234 17.82 -31.24 -1.55
CA TYR A 234 18.35 -30.70 -2.79
C TYR A 234 19.72 -30.03 -2.58
N GLY A 235 20.67 -30.40 -3.43
CA GLY A 235 22.05 -29.92 -3.38
C GLY A 235 22.88 -30.43 -2.20
N GLY A 236 22.31 -31.31 -1.32
CA GLY A 236 23.00 -31.77 -0.14
C GLY A 236 23.45 -30.65 0.80
N ILE A 237 22.73 -29.54 0.80
CA ILE A 237 23.03 -28.39 1.65
C ILE A 237 22.51 -28.65 3.05
N SER A 238 23.38 -28.55 4.04
CA SER A 238 23.03 -28.65 5.45
C SER A 238 23.64 -27.49 6.25
N GLU A 239 22.83 -26.81 7.04
CA GLU A 239 23.27 -25.76 7.96
C GLU A 239 23.10 -26.23 9.40
N TYR A 240 24.19 -26.31 10.14
CA TYR A 240 24.19 -26.74 11.54
C TYR A 240 25.02 -25.76 12.38
N SER A 241 24.39 -25.12 13.36
CA SER A 241 25.04 -24.13 14.26
C SER A 241 25.81 -23.04 13.52
N GLY A 242 25.29 -22.59 12.36
CA GLY A 242 25.92 -21.59 11.53
C GLY A 242 27.04 -22.10 10.61
N GLU A 243 27.33 -23.39 10.58
CA GLU A 243 28.22 -23.98 9.58
C GLU A 243 27.39 -24.55 8.43
N LEU A 244 27.67 -24.06 7.22
CA LEU A 244 27.10 -24.56 5.98
C LEU A 244 28.02 -25.62 5.35
N THR A 245 27.41 -26.71 4.95
CA THR A 245 28.10 -27.79 4.24
C THR A 245 27.33 -28.16 2.99
N ILE A 246 28.07 -28.61 1.95
CA ILE A 246 27.49 -29.15 0.72
C ILE A 246 27.79 -30.63 0.61
N ASN A 247 27.05 -31.33 -0.25
CA ASN A 247 27.19 -32.76 -0.48
C ASN A 247 27.11 -33.62 0.81
N SER A 248 26.45 -33.03 1.82
CA SER A 248 26.22 -33.71 3.09
C SER A 248 24.93 -34.53 3.00
N PRO A 249 24.90 -35.78 3.49
CA PRO A 249 23.61 -36.46 3.58
C PRO A 249 22.72 -35.73 4.57
N CYS A 250 21.54 -35.31 4.12
CA CYS A 250 20.54 -34.71 4.98
C CYS A 250 20.15 -35.73 6.06
N TYR A 251 20.56 -35.46 7.27
CA TYR A 251 20.32 -36.34 8.39
C TYR A 251 19.12 -35.81 9.16
N PHE A 252 18.04 -36.59 9.24
CA PHE A 252 16.83 -36.27 9.99
C PHE A 252 16.81 -36.93 11.38
N PRO A 253 17.62 -36.52 12.37
CA PRO A 253 17.44 -37.04 13.70
C PRO A 253 16.26 -36.30 14.35
N GLU A 254 15.18 -36.99 14.65
CA GLU A 254 14.06 -36.45 15.44
C GLU A 254 14.48 -35.88 16.82
N VAL A 255 15.75 -35.98 17.17
CA VAL A 255 16.27 -35.72 18.52
C VAL A 255 16.78 -34.27 18.71
N TYR A 256 17.08 -33.52 17.65
CA TYR A 256 17.63 -32.17 17.78
C TYR A 256 16.61 -31.09 17.48
N LYS A 257 15.53 -31.05 18.26
CA LYS A 257 14.57 -29.93 18.27
C LYS A 257 15.15 -28.70 18.99
N LYS A 258 16.25 -28.13 18.56
CA LYS A 258 16.58 -26.78 18.91
C LYS A 258 15.80 -25.86 17.96
N LYS A 259 14.91 -25.05 18.53
CA LYS A 259 14.18 -24.00 17.83
C LYS A 259 15.17 -22.94 17.34
N HIS A 260 15.62 -23.04 16.12
CA HIS A 260 16.21 -21.94 15.38
C HIS A 260 15.23 -21.59 14.27
N SER A 261 14.56 -20.46 14.43
CA SER A 261 13.67 -19.86 13.43
C SER A 261 14.52 -18.93 12.59
N ALA A 262 15.38 -19.46 11.74
CA ALA A 262 16.19 -18.63 10.85
C ALA A 262 15.43 -18.32 9.56
N THR A 263 15.45 -17.06 9.16
CA THR A 263 14.99 -16.61 7.84
C THR A 263 15.95 -17.10 6.77
N LYS A 264 15.42 -17.64 5.69
CA LYS A 264 16.18 -18.12 4.54
C LYS A 264 15.63 -17.54 3.25
N THR A 265 16.51 -17.16 2.34
CA THR A 265 16.13 -16.67 1.02
C THR A 265 16.88 -17.44 -0.06
N LEU A 266 16.18 -17.82 -1.11
CA LEU A 266 16.72 -18.58 -2.22
C LEU A 266 16.59 -17.77 -3.50
N CYS A 267 17.71 -17.65 -4.22
CA CYS A 267 17.70 -17.04 -5.53
C CYS A 267 18.70 -17.77 -6.45
N PHE A 268 18.25 -18.17 -7.62
CA PHE A 268 19.06 -18.90 -8.57
C PHE A 268 19.37 -18.01 -9.79
N PHE A 269 20.61 -18.07 -10.25
CA PHE A 269 21.10 -17.34 -11.40
C PHE A 269 22.35 -18.02 -11.94
N ASP A 270 22.49 -18.10 -13.27
CA ASP A 270 23.71 -18.59 -13.93
C ASP A 270 24.79 -17.48 -13.83
N ASN A 271 25.64 -17.59 -12.80
CA ASN A 271 26.57 -16.53 -12.41
C ASN A 271 27.93 -16.62 -13.09
N ASP A 272 28.29 -17.79 -13.60
CA ASP A 272 29.56 -18.01 -14.31
C ASP A 272 29.37 -18.29 -15.80
N ALA A 273 28.14 -18.23 -16.27
CA ALA A 273 27.73 -18.38 -17.67
C ALA A 273 28.08 -19.77 -18.26
N ASP A 274 28.05 -20.81 -17.45
CA ASP A 274 28.31 -22.18 -17.88
C ASP A 274 27.05 -22.94 -18.31
N GLY A 275 25.86 -22.34 -18.09
CA GLY A 275 24.55 -22.82 -18.50
C GLY A 275 23.83 -23.64 -17.43
N ASP A 276 24.37 -23.75 -16.22
CA ASP A 276 23.61 -24.25 -15.07
C ASP A 276 23.33 -23.11 -14.06
N LEU A 277 22.40 -23.33 -13.14
CA LEU A 277 21.99 -22.29 -12.21
C LEU A 277 22.71 -22.44 -10.87
N ASP A 278 23.39 -21.39 -10.47
CA ASP A 278 24.00 -21.24 -9.16
C ASP A 278 22.99 -20.79 -8.12
N LEU A 279 23.30 -21.00 -6.84
CA LEU A 279 22.44 -20.59 -5.75
C LEU A 279 23.05 -19.47 -4.91
N PHE A 280 22.33 -18.36 -4.85
CA PHE A 280 22.52 -17.33 -3.84
C PHE A 280 21.59 -17.62 -2.66
N TYR A 281 22.18 -17.86 -1.49
CA TYR A 281 21.47 -18.30 -0.30
C TYR A 281 21.62 -17.28 0.83
N GLY A 282 20.52 -16.65 1.21
CA GLY A 282 20.48 -15.75 2.35
C GLY A 282 20.14 -16.49 3.64
N SER A 283 20.83 -16.19 4.74
CA SER A 283 20.59 -16.78 6.05
C SER A 283 20.71 -15.80 7.20
N SER A 284 19.76 -15.80 8.12
CA SER A 284 19.80 -14.97 9.33
C SER A 284 20.56 -15.62 10.50
N GLU A 285 21.11 -16.82 10.34
CA GLU A 285 21.93 -17.44 11.40
C GLU A 285 23.36 -16.91 11.46
N GLN A 286 23.78 -16.17 10.44
CA GLN A 286 25.14 -15.66 10.31
C GLN A 286 25.21 -14.16 10.57
N SER A 287 26.17 -13.78 11.37
CA SER A 287 26.35 -12.42 11.81
C SER A 287 27.29 -11.59 10.94
N THR A 288 28.10 -12.23 10.12
CA THR A 288 29.19 -11.58 9.39
C THR A 288 29.03 -11.64 7.87
N ASN A 289 28.22 -12.55 7.38
CA ASN A 289 27.92 -12.63 5.96
C ASN A 289 26.49 -13.16 5.73
N PRO A 290 25.57 -12.33 5.27
CA PRO A 290 24.17 -12.70 5.12
C PRO A 290 23.87 -13.50 3.85
N VAL A 291 24.81 -13.56 2.89
CA VAL A 291 24.63 -14.24 1.60
C VAL A 291 25.78 -15.16 1.31
N TYR A 292 25.46 -16.39 0.95
CA TYR A 292 26.38 -17.40 0.46
C TYR A 292 26.14 -17.66 -1.02
N TYR A 293 27.21 -17.75 -1.77
CA TYR A 293 27.17 -18.18 -3.16
C TYR A 293 27.59 -19.65 -3.23
N PHE A 294 26.76 -20.46 -3.88
CA PHE A 294 26.99 -21.87 -4.13
C PHE A 294 27.14 -22.07 -5.63
N GLU A 295 28.33 -22.44 -6.07
CA GLU A 295 28.61 -22.76 -7.46
C GLU A 295 28.09 -24.16 -7.79
N ASN A 296 27.25 -24.28 -8.79
CA ASN A 296 26.78 -25.54 -9.32
C ASN A 296 27.81 -26.06 -10.31
N GLY A 297 28.15 -27.32 -10.23
CA GLY A 297 29.14 -27.93 -11.11
C GLY A 297 28.55 -28.94 -12.07
N LYS A 298 27.25 -28.87 -12.36
CA LYS A 298 26.56 -29.77 -13.28
C LYS A 298 27.15 -29.70 -14.67
N SER A 299 27.31 -28.49 -15.21
CA SER A 299 27.87 -28.24 -16.53
C SER A 299 29.38 -28.42 -16.54
N ASP A 300 30.10 -27.87 -15.58
CA ASP A 300 31.56 -27.90 -15.46
C ASP A 300 32.13 -29.32 -15.40
N LEU A 301 31.50 -30.15 -14.60
CA LEU A 301 31.97 -31.51 -14.32
C LEU A 301 31.13 -32.58 -15.01
N ALA A 302 30.17 -32.18 -15.85
CA ALA A 302 29.24 -33.05 -16.56
C ALA A 302 28.49 -34.02 -15.62
N PHE A 303 28.00 -33.52 -14.50
CA PHE A 303 27.14 -34.27 -13.60
C PHE A 303 25.74 -34.44 -14.20
N TYR A 304 25.08 -35.54 -13.88
CA TYR A 304 23.73 -35.81 -14.38
C TYR A 304 22.64 -35.10 -13.57
N LYS A 305 23.00 -34.41 -12.49
CA LYS A 305 22.12 -33.63 -11.62
C LYS A 305 22.91 -32.49 -10.99
N ASP A 306 22.21 -31.51 -10.52
CA ASP A 306 22.80 -30.38 -9.80
C ASP A 306 23.63 -30.86 -8.61
N THR A 307 24.83 -30.30 -8.54
CA THR A 307 25.81 -30.67 -7.51
C THR A 307 26.67 -29.47 -7.20
N PHE A 308 26.47 -28.88 -6.02
CA PHE A 308 27.25 -27.72 -5.60
C PHE A 308 28.69 -28.12 -5.30
N ILE A 309 29.65 -27.48 -5.91
CA ILE A 309 31.06 -27.81 -5.84
C ILE A 309 31.87 -26.84 -4.98
N ARG A 310 31.37 -25.64 -4.77
CA ARG A 310 32.03 -24.61 -3.97
C ARG A 310 31.00 -23.79 -3.19
N ILE A 311 31.40 -23.33 -2.01
CA ILE A 311 30.71 -22.30 -1.25
C ILE A 311 31.62 -21.10 -1.15
N ASP A 312 31.16 -19.93 -1.60
CA ASP A 312 31.81 -18.66 -1.32
C ASP A 312 31.03 -17.91 -0.26
N THR A 313 31.67 -17.68 0.87
CA THR A 313 31.07 -16.99 2.01
C THR A 313 31.37 -15.50 2.01
N ALA A 314 32.06 -15.00 1.00
CA ALA A 314 32.55 -13.61 0.91
C ALA A 314 32.23 -12.96 -0.44
N TYR A 315 31.35 -13.55 -1.24
CA TYR A 315 31.10 -13.15 -2.63
C TYR A 315 30.74 -11.65 -2.79
N PHE A 316 29.93 -11.09 -1.87
CA PHE A 316 29.53 -9.68 -1.91
C PHE A 316 30.25 -8.81 -0.87
N LEU A 317 31.23 -9.34 -0.15
CA LEU A 317 32.00 -8.54 0.81
C LEU A 317 33.03 -7.68 0.05
N GLN A 318 32.63 -6.49 -0.32
CA GLN A 318 33.54 -5.44 -0.75
C GLN A 318 33.53 -4.32 0.31
N ASP A 319 34.60 -4.18 1.01
CA ASP A 319 35.16 -3.07 1.82
C ASP A 319 34.24 -2.16 2.69
N ASP A 320 32.93 -2.35 2.74
CA ASP A 320 32.03 -1.58 3.59
C ASP A 320 31.13 -2.50 4.43
N GLU A 321 31.45 -2.64 5.70
CA GLU A 321 30.76 -3.48 6.69
C GLU A 321 29.27 -3.12 6.92
N ASP A 322 28.77 -2.05 6.28
CA ASP A 322 27.47 -1.43 6.58
C ASP A 322 26.35 -1.81 5.60
N GLN A 323 26.58 -2.67 4.60
CA GLN A 323 25.75 -2.62 3.38
C GLN A 323 24.77 -3.75 3.17
N LEU A 324 24.87 -4.89 3.83
CA LEU A 324 24.00 -6.02 3.56
C LEU A 324 23.03 -6.30 4.71
N ALA A 325 21.74 -6.31 4.37
CA ALA A 325 20.70 -6.80 5.27
C ALA A 325 20.92 -8.28 5.60
N VAL A 326 20.49 -8.70 6.77
CA VAL A 326 20.52 -10.10 7.19
C VAL A 326 19.48 -10.88 6.39
N ALA A 327 19.87 -12.00 5.79
CA ALA A 327 19.03 -12.85 4.93
C ALA A 327 18.27 -12.02 3.87
N PRO A 328 18.97 -11.28 2.99
CA PRO A 328 18.32 -10.36 2.07
C PRO A 328 17.41 -11.08 1.09
N ALA A 329 16.30 -10.44 0.73
CA ALA A 329 15.57 -10.79 -0.46
C ALA A 329 16.40 -10.37 -1.67
N MET A 330 16.68 -11.32 -2.55
CA MET A 330 17.45 -11.08 -3.76
C MET A 330 16.55 -11.13 -4.97
N SER A 331 16.66 -10.13 -5.85
CA SER A 331 15.85 -10.01 -7.05
C SER A 331 16.76 -9.71 -8.24
N PHE A 332 16.73 -10.57 -9.27
CA PHE A 332 17.37 -10.32 -10.53
C PHE A 332 16.40 -9.69 -11.52
N VAL A 333 16.53 -8.38 -11.74
CA VAL A 333 15.63 -7.54 -12.52
C VAL A 333 16.43 -6.57 -13.39
N ASP A 334 15.96 -6.30 -14.58
CA ASP A 334 16.53 -5.26 -15.46
C ASP A 334 15.96 -3.90 -15.00
N VAL A 335 16.77 -3.09 -14.32
CA VAL A 335 16.29 -1.83 -13.72
C VAL A 335 16.60 -0.60 -14.58
N ASP A 336 17.53 -0.69 -15.54
CA ASP A 336 17.87 0.43 -16.40
C ASP A 336 17.45 0.22 -17.87
N ASN A 337 16.78 -0.90 -18.12
CA ASN A 337 16.26 -1.32 -19.43
C ASN A 337 17.36 -1.49 -20.49
N ASP A 338 18.52 -1.97 -20.08
CA ASP A 338 19.62 -2.27 -21.00
C ASP A 338 19.57 -3.71 -21.56
N GLY A 339 18.66 -4.53 -21.07
CA GLY A 339 18.40 -5.91 -21.51
C GLY A 339 19.15 -6.97 -20.73
N VAL A 340 19.93 -6.62 -19.71
CA VAL A 340 20.55 -7.55 -18.77
C VAL A 340 19.94 -7.39 -17.39
N LYS A 341 19.94 -8.47 -16.60
CA LYS A 341 19.39 -8.42 -15.25
C LYS A 341 20.43 -7.90 -14.26
N ASP A 342 20.03 -6.91 -13.51
CA ASP A 342 20.75 -6.39 -12.34
C ASP A 342 20.36 -7.16 -11.09
N LEU A 343 21.10 -6.95 -10.00
CA LEU A 343 20.81 -7.56 -8.70
C LEU A 343 20.39 -6.48 -7.69
N ILE A 344 19.22 -6.66 -7.10
CA ILE A 344 18.81 -5.91 -5.91
C ILE A 344 18.79 -6.85 -4.71
N MET A 345 19.45 -6.43 -3.63
CA MET A 345 19.37 -7.07 -2.32
C MET A 345 18.64 -6.15 -1.35
N SER A 346 17.57 -6.67 -0.75
CA SER A 346 16.75 -5.89 0.17
C SER A 346 16.53 -6.60 1.50
N SER A 347 16.18 -5.84 2.54
CA SER A 347 15.87 -6.43 3.85
C SER A 347 14.69 -7.41 3.76
N ASN A 348 14.77 -8.54 4.45
CA ASN A 348 13.72 -9.55 4.49
C ASN A 348 13.37 -10.02 5.91
N GLU A 349 14.03 -9.52 6.94
CA GLU A 349 13.85 -10.01 8.30
C GLU A 349 12.74 -9.25 9.06
N ARG A 350 11.81 -10.00 9.69
CA ARG A 350 10.78 -9.49 10.61
C ARG A 350 11.15 -9.64 12.08
N VAL A 351 12.25 -10.30 12.42
CA VAL A 351 12.57 -10.71 13.79
C VAL A 351 13.81 -9.97 14.27
N LYS A 352 13.82 -9.61 15.56
CA LYS A 352 14.98 -9.04 16.24
C LYS A 352 16.29 -9.74 15.83
N SER A 353 16.98 -9.14 14.88
CA SER A 353 18.38 -9.44 14.64
C SER A 353 19.20 -8.86 15.79
N ALA A 354 20.30 -9.52 16.17
CA ALA A 354 21.27 -8.93 17.06
C ALA A 354 22.05 -7.76 16.38
N TYR A 355 21.72 -7.48 15.12
CA TYR A 355 22.38 -6.50 14.27
C TYR A 355 21.42 -5.42 13.86
N PRO A 356 21.85 -4.13 13.83
CA PRO A 356 21.01 -3.04 13.37
C PRO A 356 20.68 -3.21 11.87
N ILE A 357 19.39 -3.20 11.55
CA ILE A 357 18.91 -3.12 10.17
C ILE A 357 18.76 -1.64 9.87
N LYS A 358 19.43 -1.15 8.82
CA LYS A 358 19.23 0.21 8.31
C LYS A 358 18.06 0.18 7.33
N GLU A 359 16.86 0.39 7.83
CA GLU A 359 15.63 0.34 7.01
C GLU A 359 15.58 1.46 5.96
N ALA A 360 16.19 2.60 6.21
CA ALA A 360 16.32 3.69 5.23
C ALA A 360 17.29 3.39 4.08
N ASN A 361 18.12 2.36 4.18
CA ASN A 361 19.09 1.95 3.17
C ASN A 361 18.94 0.45 2.89
N ASN A 362 17.73 0.02 2.56
CA ASN A 362 17.37 -1.40 2.54
C ASN A 362 17.27 -2.01 1.15
N ALA A 363 17.62 -1.28 0.10
CA ALA A 363 17.59 -1.76 -1.29
C ALA A 363 18.94 -1.49 -1.98
N VAL A 364 19.86 -2.44 -1.81
CA VAL A 364 21.22 -2.35 -2.40
C VAL A 364 21.17 -2.81 -3.83
N LEU A 365 21.54 -1.91 -4.76
CA LEU A 365 21.57 -2.16 -6.19
C LEU A 365 22.99 -2.44 -6.67
N PHE A 366 23.15 -3.53 -7.40
CA PHE A 366 24.33 -3.85 -8.20
C PHE A 366 23.92 -3.90 -9.67
N LEU A 367 24.51 -3.04 -10.49
CA LEU A 367 24.29 -3.05 -11.93
C LEU A 367 25.17 -4.11 -12.59
N ASN A 368 24.57 -4.92 -13.45
CA ASN A 368 25.31 -5.84 -14.29
C ASN A 368 25.87 -5.10 -15.50
N LYS A 369 27.19 -5.11 -15.64
CA LYS A 369 27.90 -4.36 -16.73
C LYS A 369 28.25 -5.22 -17.90
N ASP A 370 27.94 -6.51 -17.89
CA ASP A 370 28.29 -7.41 -19.00
C ASP A 370 27.02 -7.93 -19.71
N ALA A 371 26.83 -7.47 -20.94
CA ALA A 371 25.77 -7.95 -21.84
C ALA A 371 26.12 -9.28 -22.53
N THR A 372 27.27 -9.90 -22.22
CA THR A 372 27.79 -11.07 -22.93
C THR A 372 27.57 -12.39 -22.22
N ASN A 373 26.68 -12.42 -21.24
CA ASN A 373 26.34 -13.56 -20.39
C ASN A 373 27.40 -13.98 -19.35
N ASN A 374 28.36 -13.09 -19.03
CA ASN A 374 29.29 -13.30 -17.92
C ASN A 374 29.06 -12.17 -16.90
N PRO A 375 28.17 -12.37 -15.92
CA PRO A 375 27.70 -11.30 -15.04
C PRO A 375 28.83 -10.55 -14.33
N ASP A 376 28.83 -9.23 -14.44
CA ASP A 376 29.75 -8.32 -13.75
C ASP A 376 28.92 -7.34 -12.88
N PHE A 377 28.54 -7.79 -11.69
CA PHE A 377 27.73 -6.99 -10.75
C PHE A 377 28.58 -5.95 -10.04
N GLN A 378 28.34 -4.69 -10.38
CA GLN A 378 29.03 -3.55 -9.79
C GLN A 378 28.09 -2.79 -8.86
N TYR A 379 28.52 -2.56 -7.62
CA TYR A 379 27.79 -1.75 -6.66
C TYR A 379 27.43 -0.38 -7.25
N ASN A 380 26.18 0.01 -7.08
CA ASN A 380 25.66 1.31 -7.53
C ASN A 380 25.23 2.20 -6.35
N ARG A 381 24.24 1.75 -5.55
CA ARG A 381 23.71 2.47 -4.39
C ARG A 381 23.05 1.51 -3.40
N ASN A 382 22.88 1.93 -2.14
CA ASN A 382 22.23 1.12 -1.10
C ASN A 382 20.78 1.53 -0.79
N ASP A 383 20.26 2.54 -1.48
CA ASP A 383 18.97 3.17 -1.24
C ASP A 383 18.13 3.26 -2.54
N PHE A 384 18.21 2.24 -3.40
CA PHE A 384 17.49 2.22 -4.69
C PHE A 384 15.98 2.41 -4.48
N LEU A 385 15.38 3.38 -5.13
CA LEU A 385 14.05 3.95 -4.94
C LEU A 385 13.87 4.67 -3.59
N VAL A 386 14.30 4.06 -2.47
CA VAL A 386 14.12 4.59 -1.10
C VAL A 386 14.75 5.97 -0.93
N GLY A 387 15.97 6.16 -1.45
CA GLY A 387 16.66 7.45 -1.37
C GLY A 387 16.01 8.59 -2.14
N ASP A 388 15.00 8.28 -2.95
CA ASP A 388 14.19 9.24 -3.69
C ASP A 388 12.78 9.42 -3.10
N MET A 389 12.50 8.76 -1.95
CA MET A 389 11.27 8.85 -1.15
C MET A 389 11.48 9.71 0.10
N ILE A 390 10.41 10.19 0.70
CA ILE A 390 10.42 10.49 2.12
C ILE A 390 10.31 9.17 2.85
N ASP A 391 11.44 8.71 3.36
CA ASP A 391 11.53 7.46 4.11
C ASP A 391 12.66 7.58 5.14
N PHE A 392 12.33 7.35 6.40
CA PHE A 392 13.27 7.42 7.51
C PHE A 392 13.51 6.04 8.14
N GLY A 393 13.09 4.98 7.45
CA GLY A 393 13.19 3.59 7.88
C GLY A 393 11.92 3.09 8.55
N GLY A 394 11.69 3.44 9.78
CA GLY A 394 10.53 2.97 10.54
C GLY A 394 9.32 3.88 10.49
N ARG A 395 8.33 3.56 11.29
CA ARG A 395 7.06 4.25 11.42
C ARG A 395 7.15 5.78 11.29
N THR A 396 6.25 6.38 10.51
CA THR A 396 6.08 7.84 10.39
C THR A 396 4.72 8.28 10.94
N SER A 397 4.73 9.41 11.64
CA SER A 397 3.54 10.10 12.13
C SER A 397 3.69 11.60 11.84
N PRO A 398 3.08 12.11 10.76
CA PRO A 398 3.16 13.52 10.38
C PRO A 398 2.26 14.41 11.25
N ALA A 399 2.62 15.69 11.37
CA ALA A 399 1.79 16.74 11.94
C ALA A 399 2.10 18.07 11.24
N PHE A 400 1.06 18.83 10.90
CA PHE A 400 1.19 20.15 10.32
C PHE A 400 1.12 21.25 11.39
N VAL A 401 1.95 22.27 11.22
CA VAL A 401 2.04 23.44 12.10
C VAL A 401 2.70 24.59 11.34
N ASP A 402 2.26 25.81 11.52
CA ASP A 402 2.95 27.02 11.05
C ASP A 402 3.97 27.42 12.12
N LEU A 403 5.27 27.12 11.90
CA LEU A 403 6.35 27.31 12.87
C LEU A 403 7.06 28.65 12.77
N ASP A 404 6.91 29.37 11.67
CA ASP A 404 7.54 30.67 11.45
C ASP A 404 6.56 31.83 11.32
N ALA A 405 5.25 31.53 11.43
CA ALA A 405 4.13 32.45 11.37
C ALA A 405 4.06 33.22 10.02
N ASP A 406 4.43 32.56 8.92
CA ASP A 406 4.32 33.15 7.59
C ASP A 406 2.95 32.89 6.95
N GLY A 407 2.12 32.02 7.57
CA GLY A 407 0.73 31.74 7.24
C GLY A 407 0.56 30.52 6.36
N ASP A 408 1.63 29.79 6.04
CA ASP A 408 1.53 28.47 5.43
C ASP A 408 1.92 27.36 6.44
N MET A 409 1.58 26.13 6.13
CA MET A 409 1.81 25.01 7.05
C MET A 409 3.15 24.34 6.78
N ASP A 410 3.96 24.26 7.79
CA ASP A 410 5.14 23.41 7.87
C ASP A 410 4.79 21.98 8.24
N LEU A 411 5.78 21.09 8.19
CA LEU A 411 5.58 19.68 8.48
C LEU A 411 6.61 19.17 9.51
N ILE A 412 6.10 18.60 10.58
CA ILE A 412 6.88 17.78 11.50
C ILE A 412 6.53 16.31 11.27
N VAL A 413 7.55 15.46 11.13
CA VAL A 413 7.37 14.01 11.00
C VAL A 413 8.05 13.35 12.19
N ALA A 414 7.29 12.70 13.05
CA ALA A 414 7.85 11.80 14.04
C ALA A 414 8.13 10.44 13.40
N THR A 415 9.30 9.88 13.68
CA THR A 415 9.71 8.59 13.11
C THR A 415 10.46 7.76 14.13
N SER A 416 10.35 6.43 14.03
CA SER A 416 11.17 5.50 14.81
C SER A 416 12.56 5.27 14.20
N GLY A 417 12.83 5.82 13.03
CA GLY A 417 14.10 5.63 12.34
C GLY A 417 14.36 4.16 11.99
N ASP A 418 15.62 3.82 11.76
CA ASP A 418 16.07 2.50 11.29
C ASP A 418 15.78 1.34 12.25
N HIS A 419 15.03 1.54 13.36
CA HIS A 419 15.06 0.53 14.40
C HIS A 419 13.74 0.29 15.10
N PHE A 420 13.05 -0.70 14.67
CA PHE A 420 11.95 -1.23 15.44
C PHE A 420 12.35 -2.08 16.65
N TYR A 421 13.65 -2.49 16.78
CA TYR A 421 14.00 -3.62 17.64
C TYR A 421 15.33 -3.57 18.41
N THR A 422 16.11 -2.49 18.38
CA THR A 422 17.34 -2.39 19.18
C THR A 422 17.18 -1.44 20.36
N ALA A 423 17.97 -1.66 21.42
CA ALA A 423 17.91 -0.84 22.65
C ALA A 423 18.36 0.63 22.48
N ASP A 424 18.96 0.94 21.34
CA ASP A 424 19.48 2.29 21.02
C ASP A 424 18.54 3.10 20.12
N THR A 425 17.30 2.63 19.94
CA THR A 425 16.36 3.19 18.98
C THR A 425 15.34 4.08 19.63
N MET A 426 15.63 5.32 19.55
CA MET A 426 14.77 6.37 20.05
C MET A 426 14.15 7.09 18.88
N ASP A 427 12.87 7.33 18.99
CA ASP A 427 12.16 8.12 18.01
C ASP A 427 12.75 9.54 17.97
N PHE A 428 12.65 10.17 16.83
CA PHE A 428 13.07 11.55 16.62
C PHE A 428 12.06 12.29 15.76
N LEU A 429 12.17 13.63 15.76
CA LEU A 429 11.36 14.50 14.91
C LEU A 429 12.19 14.98 13.74
N VAL A 430 11.56 15.07 12.58
CA VAL A 430 12.13 15.66 11.36
C VAL A 430 11.31 16.88 11.01
N TYR A 431 11.98 17.99 10.71
CA TYR A 431 11.36 19.25 10.34
C TYR A 431 11.54 19.56 8.87
N TYR A 432 10.44 19.79 8.19
CA TYR A 432 10.36 20.36 6.84
C TYR A 432 9.70 21.73 6.91
N GLU A 433 10.41 22.77 6.49
CA GLU A 433 9.86 24.10 6.27
C GLU A 433 9.13 24.14 4.91
N ASN A 434 7.95 24.71 4.87
CA ASN A 434 7.28 25.03 3.63
C ASN A 434 7.87 26.34 3.08
N ILE A 435 8.79 26.24 2.13
CA ILE A 435 9.44 27.37 1.47
C ILE A 435 8.64 27.87 0.25
N GLY A 436 7.45 27.33 0.05
CA GLY A 436 6.57 27.62 -1.09
C GLY A 436 5.61 28.75 -0.84
N SER A 437 4.36 28.43 -0.72
CA SER A 437 3.28 29.36 -0.36
C SER A 437 2.03 28.58 0.05
N VAL A 438 1.12 29.24 0.72
CA VAL A 438 -0.19 28.71 1.14
C VAL A 438 -1.01 28.01 0.04
N ASN A 439 -0.76 28.31 -1.23
CA ASN A 439 -1.45 27.68 -2.37
C ASN A 439 -0.62 26.63 -3.11
N ASN A 440 0.69 26.61 -2.89
CA ASN A 440 1.61 25.72 -3.60
C ASN A 440 2.73 25.31 -2.63
N PRO A 441 2.51 24.29 -1.80
CA PRO A 441 3.46 23.88 -0.79
C PRO A 441 4.73 23.28 -1.42
N ASP A 442 5.89 23.69 -0.91
CA ASP A 442 7.22 23.19 -1.28
C ASP A 442 8.03 22.95 0.00
N PHE A 443 7.97 21.75 0.51
CA PHE A 443 8.56 21.35 1.78
C PHE A 443 10.04 21.04 1.64
N LYS A 444 10.89 21.76 2.35
CA LYS A 444 12.34 21.53 2.36
C LYS A 444 12.81 21.02 3.70
N LEU A 445 13.54 19.91 3.70
CA LEU A 445 14.15 19.36 4.91
C LEU A 445 15.12 20.37 5.53
N GLN A 446 14.84 20.81 6.76
CA GLN A 446 15.63 21.73 7.54
C GLN A 446 16.43 21.02 8.64
N ASP A 447 15.78 20.10 9.38
CA ASP A 447 16.43 19.38 10.47
C ASP A 447 15.90 17.93 10.54
N ASN A 448 16.82 16.97 10.53
CA ASN A 448 16.52 15.55 10.63
C ASN A 448 16.55 14.99 12.06
N ASN A 449 16.72 15.86 13.05
CA ASN A 449 16.69 15.54 14.48
C ASN A 449 16.17 16.72 15.30
N TYR A 450 15.04 17.28 14.86
CA TYR A 450 14.44 18.48 15.44
C TYR A 450 14.23 18.33 16.96
N LEU A 451 14.61 19.35 17.72
CA LEU A 451 14.60 19.41 19.17
C LEU A 451 15.49 18.38 19.88
N ASN A 452 16.17 17.50 19.18
CA ASN A 452 17.05 16.47 19.74
C ASN A 452 16.40 15.68 20.91
N LEU A 453 15.18 15.15 20.67
CA LEU A 453 14.37 14.49 21.71
C LEU A 453 14.91 13.12 22.15
N LYS A 454 15.94 12.57 21.50
CA LYS A 454 16.56 11.29 21.86
C LYS A 454 16.96 11.19 23.33
N GLN A 455 17.27 12.33 23.98
CA GLN A 455 17.61 12.39 25.40
C GLN A 455 16.48 11.96 26.34
N TYR A 456 15.23 11.97 25.89
CA TYR A 456 14.04 11.57 26.67
C TYR A 456 13.67 10.10 26.50
N GLU A 457 14.34 9.38 25.60
CA GLU A 457 14.09 7.96 25.33
C GLU A 457 12.63 7.65 24.89
N TYR A 458 11.99 8.60 24.21
CA TYR A 458 10.62 8.45 23.74
C TYR A 458 10.49 7.40 22.65
N GLN A 459 9.37 6.66 22.68
CA GLN A 459 9.02 5.65 21.69
C GLN A 459 7.56 5.82 21.26
N GLY A 460 7.30 5.59 19.98
CA GLY A 460 5.95 5.66 19.44
C GLY A 460 5.40 7.08 19.38
N MET A 461 6.26 8.09 19.17
CA MET A 461 5.84 9.49 19.16
C MET A 461 4.77 9.79 18.11
N VAL A 462 3.71 10.47 18.55
CA VAL A 462 2.65 11.05 17.71
C VAL A 462 2.46 12.51 18.14
N PRO A 463 3.04 13.47 17.39
CA PRO A 463 2.94 14.88 17.74
C PRO A 463 1.60 15.49 17.31
N THR A 464 1.13 16.45 18.07
CA THR A 464 0.08 17.40 17.68
C THR A 464 0.43 18.79 18.25
N PHE A 465 -0.04 19.83 17.58
CA PHE A 465 0.24 21.21 17.93
C PHE A 465 -1.07 21.95 18.20
N ALA A 466 -1.05 22.77 19.25
CA ALA A 466 -2.19 23.60 19.66
C ALA A 466 -1.74 24.67 20.64
N ASP A 467 -2.37 25.85 20.63
CA ASP A 467 -2.20 26.88 21.64
C ASP A 467 -2.94 26.46 22.92
N LEU A 468 -2.23 25.81 23.85
CA LEU A 468 -2.82 25.23 25.08
C LEU A 468 -2.81 26.18 26.28
N ASP A 469 -2.00 27.24 26.25
CA ASP A 469 -1.95 28.25 27.30
C ASP A 469 -2.55 29.61 26.89
N ALA A 470 -3.04 29.70 25.66
CA ALA A 470 -3.72 30.85 25.07
C ALA A 470 -2.83 32.11 25.03
N ASP A 471 -1.55 31.96 24.75
CA ASP A 471 -0.61 33.07 24.59
C ASP A 471 -0.45 33.50 23.10
N GLY A 472 -1.01 32.72 22.17
CA GLY A 472 -1.10 33.02 20.75
C GLY A 472 -0.06 32.32 19.88
N ASP A 473 0.75 31.44 20.46
CA ASP A 473 1.63 30.55 19.71
C ASP A 473 1.27 29.05 19.89
N GLN A 474 1.91 28.19 19.13
CA GLN A 474 1.59 26.77 19.13
C GLN A 474 2.50 26.01 20.09
N ASP A 475 1.91 25.32 21.06
CA ASP A 475 2.56 24.33 21.90
C ASP A 475 2.59 22.96 21.23
N MET A 476 3.37 22.02 21.77
CA MET A 476 3.46 20.66 21.26
C MET A 476 3.05 19.64 22.32
N LEU A 477 2.11 18.76 21.96
CA LEU A 477 1.74 17.60 22.75
C LEU A 477 2.14 16.33 22.01
N ILE A 478 2.89 15.44 22.65
CA ILE A 478 3.37 14.19 22.07
C ILE A 478 2.72 13.00 22.76
N GLY A 479 2.02 12.17 22.01
CA GLY A 479 1.58 10.86 22.47
C GLY A 479 2.66 9.81 22.28
N MET A 480 2.70 8.79 23.15
CA MET A 480 3.77 7.79 23.18
C MET A 480 3.25 6.35 23.20
N ALA A 481 4.13 5.40 22.90
CA ALA A 481 3.81 3.97 22.85
C ALA A 481 3.29 3.40 24.17
N ASP A 482 3.72 3.93 25.31
CA ASP A 482 3.23 3.52 26.63
C ASP A 482 1.85 4.08 26.97
N GLY A 483 1.28 4.92 26.06
CA GLY A 483 -0.03 5.54 26.19
C GLY A 483 -0.04 6.85 26.98
N SER A 484 1.11 7.36 27.42
CA SER A 484 1.24 8.64 28.09
C SER A 484 1.37 9.80 27.09
N LEU A 485 1.27 11.03 27.61
CA LEU A 485 1.42 12.26 26.85
C LEU A 485 2.52 13.12 27.46
N SER A 486 3.36 13.73 26.63
CA SER A 486 4.34 14.74 27.05
C SER A 486 3.98 16.10 26.48
N TYR A 487 4.03 17.14 27.31
CA TYR A 487 3.67 18.50 26.97
C TYR A 487 4.90 19.40 26.93
N PHE A 488 5.11 20.02 25.78
CA PHE A 488 6.16 21.01 25.53
C PHE A 488 5.50 22.36 25.28
N VAL A 489 5.78 23.30 26.18
CA VAL A 489 5.35 24.70 26.02
C VAL A 489 6.29 25.41 25.05
N ASN A 490 5.76 26.22 24.19
CA ASN A 490 6.54 27.17 23.41
C ASN A 490 6.83 28.41 24.27
N ASN A 491 8.06 28.60 24.65
CA ASN A 491 8.51 29.77 25.41
C ASN A 491 9.13 30.86 24.52
N GLY A 492 8.98 30.71 23.21
CA GLY A 492 9.42 31.67 22.21
C GLY A 492 8.31 32.62 21.79
N ASP A 493 8.03 32.65 20.52
CA ASP A 493 6.87 33.30 19.93
C ASP A 493 6.44 32.51 18.66
N ALA A 494 5.33 32.87 18.05
CA ALA A 494 4.78 32.17 16.91
C ALA A 494 5.76 32.06 15.72
N SER A 495 6.69 33.02 15.58
CA SER A 495 7.67 33.03 14.47
C SER A 495 9.03 32.42 14.83
N ASN A 496 9.30 32.24 16.10
CA ASN A 496 10.57 31.70 16.59
C ASN A 496 10.30 30.77 17.80
N PRO A 497 9.75 29.57 17.57
CA PRO A 497 9.33 28.70 18.63
C PRO A 497 10.53 28.14 19.43
N VAL A 498 10.38 28.11 20.75
CA VAL A 498 11.34 27.54 21.70
C VAL A 498 10.62 26.53 22.59
N PHE A 499 10.48 25.31 22.11
CA PHE A 499 9.79 24.26 22.85
C PHE A 499 10.59 23.78 24.06
N GLN A 500 9.97 23.78 25.21
CA GLN A 500 10.54 23.27 26.45
C GLN A 500 9.61 22.27 27.12
N LEU A 501 10.12 21.10 27.49
CA LEU A 501 9.36 20.12 28.24
C LEU A 501 8.81 20.71 29.53
N GLN A 502 7.49 20.84 29.62
CA GLN A 502 6.78 21.32 30.80
C GLN A 502 6.44 20.15 31.73
N THR A 503 5.99 19.05 31.20
CA THR A 503 5.66 17.85 31.97
C THR A 503 5.62 16.59 31.13
N ASP A 504 6.17 15.51 31.70
CA ASP A 504 5.87 14.14 31.27
C ASP A 504 4.65 13.60 32.02
N GLY A 505 3.83 12.79 31.34
CA GLY A 505 2.58 12.28 31.92
C GLY A 505 1.54 13.39 32.09
N PHE A 506 1.36 14.23 31.07
CA PHE A 506 0.46 15.36 31.05
C PHE A 506 -0.97 14.97 31.52
N GLY A 507 -1.47 15.65 32.54
CA GLY A 507 -2.81 15.44 33.10
C GLY A 507 -3.05 14.05 33.70
N ALA A 508 -2.02 13.20 33.87
CA ALA A 508 -2.14 11.78 34.20
C ALA A 508 -3.06 11.01 33.23
N ILE A 509 -3.14 11.48 31.98
CA ILE A 509 -3.94 10.89 30.89
C ILE A 509 -3.22 9.65 30.38
N GLN A 510 -3.97 8.58 30.15
CA GLN A 510 -3.46 7.32 29.64
C GLN A 510 -4.37 6.77 28.54
N ALA A 511 -3.80 6.49 27.38
CA ALA A 511 -4.50 5.85 26.27
C ALA A 511 -4.59 4.32 26.41
N GLY A 512 -3.84 3.72 27.33
CA GLY A 512 -3.69 2.27 27.42
C GLY A 512 -2.62 1.69 26.50
N GLY A 513 -1.98 2.54 25.69
CA GLY A 513 -0.90 2.26 24.75
C GLY A 513 -1.06 3.00 23.44
N TYR A 514 0.06 3.42 22.84
CA TYR A 514 0.14 4.13 21.57
C TYR A 514 -0.84 5.30 21.45
N ALA A 515 -0.64 6.29 22.31
CA ALA A 515 -1.44 7.51 22.35
C ALA A 515 -1.32 8.30 21.03
N ALA A 516 -2.45 8.65 20.44
CA ALA A 516 -2.52 9.53 19.26
C ALA A 516 -3.44 10.73 19.58
N PRO A 517 -2.87 11.84 20.09
CA PRO A 517 -3.62 13.00 20.54
C PRO A 517 -4.00 13.92 19.38
N VAL A 518 -5.17 14.56 19.49
CA VAL A 518 -5.62 15.69 18.67
C VAL A 518 -6.35 16.69 19.58
N CYS A 519 -5.94 17.96 19.50
CA CYS A 519 -6.63 19.05 20.19
C CYS A 519 -7.63 19.73 19.25
N TYR A 520 -8.89 19.80 19.66
CA TYR A 520 -9.97 20.41 18.85
C TYR A 520 -11.14 20.82 19.77
N ASP A 521 -11.76 21.98 19.51
CA ASP A 521 -12.98 22.40 20.19
C ASP A 521 -14.17 21.60 19.64
N LEU A 522 -14.41 20.40 20.22
CA LEU A 522 -15.36 19.45 19.66
C LEU A 522 -16.82 19.82 19.96
N ASP A 523 -17.08 20.43 21.11
CA ASP A 523 -18.44 20.82 21.51
C ASP A 523 -18.75 22.30 21.27
N ASN A 524 -17.85 23.02 20.65
CA ASN A 524 -17.94 24.45 20.28
C ASN A 524 -18.19 25.37 21.51
N ASP A 525 -17.53 25.07 22.65
CA ASP A 525 -17.59 25.90 23.84
C ASP A 525 -16.46 26.98 23.91
N GLY A 526 -15.62 27.03 22.87
CA GLY A 526 -14.50 27.97 22.71
C GLY A 526 -13.23 27.52 23.42
N LYS A 527 -13.14 26.29 23.87
CA LYS A 527 -11.96 25.71 24.52
C LYS A 527 -11.53 24.45 23.77
N LEU A 528 -10.23 24.28 23.62
CA LEU A 528 -9.70 23.07 23.02
C LEU A 528 -9.94 21.87 23.95
N ASP A 529 -10.58 20.84 23.40
CA ASP A 529 -10.71 19.51 23.99
C ASP A 529 -9.61 18.58 23.49
N LEU A 530 -9.52 17.38 24.04
CA LEU A 530 -8.54 16.38 23.62
C LEU A 530 -9.26 15.09 23.14
N LEU A 531 -9.00 14.75 21.89
CA LEU A 531 -9.32 13.44 21.31
C LEU A 531 -8.08 12.57 21.39
N LEU A 532 -8.23 11.33 21.86
CA LEU A 532 -7.09 10.45 22.09
C LEU A 532 -7.33 9.07 21.48
N GLY A 533 -6.66 8.80 20.38
CA GLY A 533 -6.60 7.46 19.79
C GLY A 533 -5.72 6.53 20.61
N SER A 534 -5.88 5.22 20.41
CA SER A 534 -5.20 4.22 21.23
C SER A 534 -4.95 2.90 20.50
N TYR A 535 -4.07 2.10 21.09
CA TYR A 535 -3.82 0.71 20.73
C TYR A 535 -5.10 -0.15 20.63
N GLU A 536 -6.10 0.13 21.47
CA GLU A 536 -7.36 -0.60 21.48
C GLU A 536 -8.26 -0.31 20.28
N GLY A 537 -7.95 0.75 19.51
CA GLY A 537 -8.71 1.13 18.33
C GLY A 537 -9.95 1.98 18.62
N THR A 538 -10.15 2.41 19.86
CA THR A 538 -11.19 3.36 20.26
C THR A 538 -10.64 4.80 20.29
N ILE A 539 -11.53 5.78 20.33
CA ILE A 539 -11.16 7.20 20.50
C ILE A 539 -11.76 7.68 21.81
N ARG A 540 -10.91 8.11 22.74
CA ARG A 540 -11.32 8.70 23.99
C ARG A 540 -11.52 10.20 23.82
N TYR A 541 -12.60 10.72 24.37
CA TYR A 541 -12.89 12.14 24.41
C TYR A 541 -12.69 12.69 25.82
N TYR A 542 -11.76 13.62 25.94
CA TYR A 542 -11.50 14.38 27.16
C TYR A 542 -11.97 15.80 26.96
N LYS A 543 -13.03 16.20 27.68
CA LYS A 543 -13.53 17.57 27.69
C LYS A 543 -12.66 18.47 28.55
N ASN A 544 -12.35 19.67 28.02
CA ASN A 544 -11.67 20.72 28.81
C ASN A 544 -12.63 21.39 29.80
N ARG A 545 -12.50 21.04 31.08
CA ARG A 545 -13.24 21.63 32.20
C ARG A 545 -12.53 22.83 32.83
N GLY A 546 -11.33 23.18 32.34
CA GLY A 546 -10.54 24.34 32.74
C GLY A 546 -10.91 25.60 31.96
N THR A 547 -9.88 26.39 31.67
CA THR A 547 -9.97 27.59 30.84
C THR A 547 -9.20 27.40 29.53
N THR A 548 -9.28 28.34 28.61
CA THR A 548 -8.44 28.32 27.40
C THR A 548 -6.95 28.35 27.71
N SER A 549 -6.53 29.11 28.74
CA SER A 549 -5.12 29.26 29.14
C SER A 549 -4.64 28.29 30.23
N ALA A 550 -5.52 27.44 30.76
CA ALA A 550 -5.18 26.42 31.75
C ALA A 550 -6.16 25.25 31.59
N PRO A 551 -5.96 24.40 30.60
CA PRO A 551 -6.86 23.30 30.29
C PRO A 551 -6.80 22.23 31.40
N VAL A 552 -7.96 21.69 31.73
CA VAL A 552 -8.14 20.55 32.64
C VAL A 552 -8.98 19.51 31.93
N PHE A 553 -8.32 18.57 31.33
CA PHE A 553 -8.94 17.51 30.54
C PHE A 553 -9.56 16.44 31.46
N THR A 554 -10.85 16.16 31.27
CA THR A 554 -11.59 15.17 32.03
C THR A 554 -12.23 14.20 31.05
N LEU A 555 -12.03 12.89 31.24
CA LEU A 555 -12.63 11.86 30.41
C LEU A 555 -14.16 11.98 30.46
N GLU A 556 -14.76 12.21 29.30
CA GLU A 556 -16.20 12.34 29.10
C GLU A 556 -16.77 11.10 28.40
N ASP A 557 -16.03 10.52 27.44
CA ASP A 557 -16.41 9.33 26.69
C ASP A 557 -15.15 8.49 26.41
N ASP A 558 -15.18 7.19 26.67
CA ASP A 558 -14.07 6.26 26.41
C ASP A 558 -14.14 5.61 25.01
N SER A 559 -15.23 5.86 24.26
CA SER A 559 -15.45 5.36 22.90
C SER A 559 -16.29 6.35 22.07
N LEU A 560 -15.75 7.54 21.86
CA LEU A 560 -16.42 8.64 21.17
C LEU A 560 -17.11 8.17 19.89
N GLY A 561 -18.40 8.49 19.76
CA GLY A 561 -19.21 8.15 18.60
C GLY A 561 -19.36 6.64 18.36
N GLY A 562 -18.97 5.80 19.31
CA GLY A 562 -18.96 4.34 19.14
C GLY A 562 -17.93 3.86 18.11
N ILE A 563 -16.92 4.67 17.81
CA ILE A 563 -15.86 4.35 16.82
C ILE A 563 -14.96 3.25 17.38
N VAL A 564 -14.81 2.18 16.62
CA VAL A 564 -13.91 1.07 16.91
C VAL A 564 -13.20 0.66 15.63
N ILE A 565 -11.87 0.83 15.59
CA ILE A 565 -11.02 0.48 14.44
C ILE A 565 -10.45 -0.94 14.67
N ASN A 566 -11.33 -1.92 14.79
CA ASN A 566 -10.93 -3.32 14.95
C ASN A 566 -11.45 -4.13 13.78
N GLU A 567 -10.67 -5.12 13.35
CA GLU A 567 -11.08 -6.05 12.31
C GLU A 567 -11.56 -7.37 12.89
N LEU A 568 -12.58 -7.93 12.23
CA LEU A 568 -12.90 -9.33 12.37
C LEU A 568 -11.98 -10.12 11.43
N ILE A 569 -11.03 -10.85 11.97
CA ILE A 569 -10.21 -11.78 11.20
C ILE A 569 -10.78 -13.20 11.28
N HIS A 570 -10.70 -13.93 10.17
CA HIS A 570 -10.94 -15.36 10.19
C HIS A 570 -9.78 -16.07 10.88
N GLN A 571 -10.04 -16.69 12.01
CA GLN A 571 -9.05 -17.48 12.72
C GLN A 571 -9.51 -18.94 12.83
N SER A 572 -8.68 -19.87 12.39
CA SER A 572 -8.91 -21.29 12.61
C SER A 572 -8.55 -21.67 14.05
N ILE A 573 -9.53 -21.93 14.88
CA ILE A 573 -9.34 -22.34 16.26
C ILE A 573 -9.50 -23.86 16.36
N LEU A 574 -8.55 -24.54 17.03
CA LEU A 574 -8.64 -25.96 17.31
C LEU A 574 -9.67 -26.22 18.42
N GLY A 575 -10.80 -26.79 18.06
CA GLY A 575 -11.83 -27.23 18.99
C GLY A 575 -11.87 -28.75 19.18
N PRO A 576 -12.76 -29.27 20.03
CA PRO A 576 -12.86 -30.69 20.35
C PRO A 576 -13.16 -31.64 19.18
N LYS A 577 -13.62 -31.08 18.04
CA LYS A 577 -13.97 -31.85 16.82
C LYS A 577 -13.14 -31.45 15.59
N GLY A 578 -12.03 -30.71 15.75
CA GLY A 578 -11.17 -30.21 14.67
C GLY A 578 -11.08 -28.70 14.65
N PHE A 579 -10.52 -28.17 13.58
CA PHE A 579 -10.43 -26.72 13.38
C PHE A 579 -11.79 -26.14 12.97
N TYR A 580 -12.18 -25.05 13.61
CA TYR A 580 -13.33 -24.24 13.24
C TYR A 580 -12.85 -22.87 12.83
N ASP A 581 -13.26 -22.41 11.65
CA ASP A 581 -13.12 -21.03 11.28
C ASP A 581 -14.10 -20.19 12.10
N THR A 582 -13.56 -19.28 12.86
CA THR A 582 -14.36 -18.32 13.63
C THR A 582 -13.85 -16.92 13.35
N LEU A 583 -14.77 -15.96 13.36
CA LEU A 583 -14.44 -14.55 13.33
C LEU A 583 -13.95 -14.14 14.72
N VAL A 584 -12.73 -13.69 14.82
CA VAL A 584 -12.13 -13.16 16.04
C VAL A 584 -11.78 -11.71 15.81
N TYR A 585 -12.11 -10.84 16.77
CA TYR A 585 -11.63 -9.48 16.74
C TYR A 585 -10.11 -9.48 16.95
N GLN A 586 -9.40 -8.85 16.04
CA GLN A 586 -8.02 -8.49 16.30
C GLN A 586 -8.04 -7.35 17.32
N TYR A 587 -7.45 -7.56 18.50
CA TYR A 587 -7.57 -6.64 19.63
C TYR A 587 -6.79 -5.33 19.47
N TYR A 588 -6.11 -5.10 18.33
CA TYR A 588 -5.18 -4.02 18.14
C TYR A 588 -5.61 -3.16 16.95
N GLY A 589 -6.26 -2.04 17.26
CA GLY A 589 -6.76 -1.14 16.20
C GLY A 589 -5.82 0.01 15.87
N TYR A 590 -5.00 0.46 16.83
CA TYR A 590 -4.09 1.59 16.70
C TYR A 590 -4.76 2.83 16.06
N SER A 591 -5.89 3.25 16.63
CA SER A 591 -6.62 4.39 16.11
C SER A 591 -5.80 5.67 16.19
N ALA A 592 -5.74 6.41 15.10
CA ALA A 592 -5.10 7.73 14.99
C ALA A 592 -6.10 8.72 14.39
N PRO A 593 -6.82 9.49 15.22
CA PRO A 593 -7.82 10.44 14.75
C PRO A 593 -7.19 11.72 14.19
N GLN A 594 -7.88 12.35 13.22
CA GLN A 594 -7.66 13.73 12.78
C GLN A 594 -9.00 14.37 12.43
N VAL A 595 -9.13 15.66 12.68
CA VAL A 595 -10.31 16.41 12.25
C VAL A 595 -10.09 16.95 10.85
N VAL A 596 -11.03 16.67 9.95
CA VAL A 596 -11.04 17.19 8.57
C VAL A 596 -12.28 18.03 8.35
N SER A 597 -12.15 19.11 7.59
CA SER A 597 -13.22 20.06 7.36
C SER A 597 -13.28 20.53 5.89
N TRP A 598 -14.41 21.07 5.51
CA TRP A 598 -14.68 21.60 4.17
C TRP A 598 -15.34 22.97 4.23
N THR A 599 -15.32 23.71 3.12
CA THR A 599 -15.90 25.07 2.99
C THR A 599 -17.38 25.15 3.35
N ASN A 600 -18.13 24.06 3.25
CA ASN A 600 -19.53 24.00 3.65
C ASN A 600 -19.75 23.93 5.17
N GLY A 601 -18.67 23.92 5.97
CA GLY A 601 -18.68 23.80 7.42
C GLY A 601 -18.94 22.38 7.95
N SER A 602 -18.98 21.35 7.08
CA SER A 602 -19.02 19.96 7.55
C SER A 602 -17.65 19.54 8.07
N THR A 603 -17.66 18.73 9.11
CA THR A 603 -16.46 18.17 9.73
C THR A 603 -16.62 16.68 9.93
N CYS A 604 -15.53 15.94 9.73
CA CYS A 604 -15.44 14.50 10.02
C CYS A 604 -14.20 14.20 10.84
N LEU A 605 -14.19 13.04 11.47
CA LEU A 605 -12.97 12.41 11.97
C LEU A 605 -12.42 11.48 10.89
N ALA A 606 -11.22 11.75 10.42
CA ALA A 606 -10.42 10.81 9.65
C ALA A 606 -9.62 9.96 10.65
N VAL A 607 -9.83 8.66 10.66
CA VAL A 607 -9.22 7.77 11.64
C VAL A 607 -8.37 6.73 10.93
N GLY A 608 -7.06 6.81 11.12
CA GLY A 608 -6.10 5.80 10.70
C GLY A 608 -6.14 4.57 11.61
N GLY A 609 -5.62 3.44 11.12
CA GLY A 609 -5.60 2.20 11.89
C GLY A 609 -4.55 1.20 11.43
N GLU A 610 -4.46 0.06 12.13
CA GLU A 610 -3.48 -1.01 11.89
C GLU A 610 -3.53 -1.58 10.47
N GLN A 611 -4.72 -1.63 9.87
CA GLN A 611 -4.95 -2.25 8.56
C GLN A 611 -4.56 -1.39 7.36
N GLY A 612 -3.96 -0.23 7.59
CA GLY A 612 -3.62 0.67 6.49
C GLY A 612 -4.79 1.47 5.94
N LEU A 613 -5.92 1.46 6.60
CA LEU A 613 -7.11 2.19 6.18
C LEU A 613 -7.22 3.52 6.93
N VAL A 614 -7.67 4.55 6.24
CA VAL A 614 -8.18 5.79 6.85
C VAL A 614 -9.69 5.80 6.66
N ARG A 615 -10.43 5.77 7.77
CA ARG A 615 -11.91 5.75 7.79
C ARG A 615 -12.44 7.12 8.17
N LEU A 616 -13.53 7.54 7.55
CA LEU A 616 -14.15 8.84 7.82
C LEU A 616 -15.46 8.67 8.57
N PHE A 617 -15.60 9.41 9.66
CA PHE A 617 -16.80 9.41 10.51
C PHE A 617 -17.36 10.83 10.62
N GLU A 618 -18.63 11.02 10.26
CA GLU A 618 -19.28 12.31 10.41
C GLU A 618 -19.48 12.65 11.90
N ILE A 619 -18.94 13.78 12.32
CA ILE A 619 -19.09 14.22 13.73
C ILE A 619 -20.54 14.57 13.97
N ASN A 620 -21.18 13.84 14.87
CA ASN A 620 -22.55 14.12 15.27
C ASN A 620 -22.57 15.26 16.31
N PRO A 621 -23.39 16.32 16.13
CA PRO A 621 -23.52 17.38 17.12
C PRO A 621 -23.94 16.89 18.51
N ASN A 622 -24.62 15.76 18.60
CA ASN A 622 -24.82 15.02 19.84
C ASN A 622 -23.68 14.04 20.01
N LEU A 623 -22.64 14.42 20.73
CA LEU A 623 -21.42 13.64 20.91
C LEU A 623 -21.62 12.28 21.59
N SER A 624 -22.75 12.09 22.29
CA SER A 624 -23.12 10.78 22.87
C SER A 624 -23.79 9.84 21.87
N ALA A 625 -24.05 10.28 20.63
CA ALA A 625 -24.62 9.45 19.58
C ALA A 625 -23.52 8.72 18.81
N VAL A 626 -23.89 7.63 18.13
CA VAL A 626 -23.00 6.94 17.21
C VAL A 626 -22.70 7.85 16.01
N PHE A 627 -21.42 7.95 15.62
CA PHE A 627 -21.01 8.68 14.43
C PHE A 627 -21.18 7.79 13.20
N GLU A 628 -21.72 8.37 12.14
CA GLU A 628 -21.94 7.65 10.89
C GLU A 628 -20.62 7.53 10.10
N GLU A 629 -20.24 6.32 9.75
CA GLU A 629 -19.11 6.09 8.85
C GLU A 629 -19.48 6.41 7.41
N LYS A 630 -18.66 7.21 6.76
CA LYS A 630 -18.83 7.64 5.36
C LYS A 630 -17.91 6.80 4.45
N GLU A 631 -18.24 5.53 4.23
CA GLU A 631 -17.43 4.60 3.44
C GLU A 631 -17.08 5.11 2.03
N SER A 632 -17.93 5.95 1.46
CA SER A 632 -17.79 6.46 0.10
C SER A 632 -16.69 7.50 -0.11
N TYR A 633 -16.11 8.04 0.96
CA TYR A 633 -15.23 9.20 0.86
C TYR A 633 -13.77 8.88 0.59
N MET A 634 -13.35 7.64 0.87
CA MET A 634 -11.96 7.20 0.70
C MET A 634 -11.78 6.24 -0.49
N HIS A 635 -12.75 6.21 -1.40
CA HIS A 635 -12.67 5.34 -2.57
C HIS A 635 -11.92 6.00 -3.72
N GLN A 636 -10.87 5.33 -4.18
CA GLN A 636 -10.28 5.63 -5.48
C GLN A 636 -11.12 4.92 -6.55
N SER A 637 -11.91 5.69 -7.30
CA SER A 637 -12.80 5.14 -8.33
C SER A 637 -12.06 5.04 -9.66
N PHE A 638 -11.26 4.00 -9.87
CA PHE A 638 -10.85 3.60 -11.22
C PHE A 638 -11.63 2.39 -11.73
N THR A 639 -12.34 1.68 -10.86
CA THR A 639 -13.18 0.53 -11.23
C THR A 639 -14.55 0.61 -10.58
N LEU A 640 -15.51 -0.16 -11.11
CA LEU A 640 -16.89 -0.27 -10.61
C LEU A 640 -17.02 -0.93 -9.23
N ASN A 641 -15.90 -1.32 -8.60
CA ASN A 641 -15.86 -1.88 -7.26
C ASN A 641 -15.28 -0.87 -6.27
N PRO A 642 -16.02 -0.52 -5.21
CA PRO A 642 -15.52 0.36 -4.16
C PRO A 642 -14.50 -0.40 -3.29
N TYR A 643 -13.23 -0.31 -3.63
CA TYR A 643 -12.16 -0.79 -2.76
C TYR A 643 -11.62 0.36 -1.92
N THR A 644 -11.57 0.15 -0.62
CA THR A 644 -10.86 1.04 0.29
C THR A 644 -9.37 0.94 0.00
N LYS A 645 -8.70 2.07 -0.26
CA LYS A 645 -7.25 2.07 -0.51
C LYS A 645 -6.51 1.70 0.76
N ASP A 646 -5.67 0.68 0.64
CA ASP A 646 -4.72 0.29 1.67
C ASP A 646 -3.43 1.12 1.53
N TRP A 647 -3.11 1.92 2.55
CA TRP A 647 -1.94 2.80 2.59
C TRP A 647 -0.70 2.14 3.24
N GLY A 648 -0.80 0.90 3.63
CA GLY A 648 0.22 0.15 4.36
C GLY A 648 -0.30 -0.30 5.72
N VAL A 649 0.58 -0.53 6.69
CA VAL A 649 0.22 -0.94 8.05
C VAL A 649 0.31 0.25 8.99
N ARG A 650 -0.62 0.36 9.91
CA ARG A 650 -0.63 1.34 11.01
C ARG A 650 -0.44 2.76 10.52
N VAL A 651 -1.49 3.31 9.94
CA VAL A 651 -1.46 4.62 9.32
C VAL A 651 -1.82 5.74 10.29
N TYR A 652 -1.11 6.86 10.14
CA TYR A 652 -1.26 8.08 10.92
C TYR A 652 -1.58 9.23 9.95
N PRO A 653 -2.85 9.65 9.82
CA PRO A 653 -3.20 10.82 9.02
C PRO A 653 -2.82 12.11 9.75
N ALA A 654 -2.36 13.12 9.01
CA ALA A 654 -2.32 14.52 9.41
C ALA A 654 -3.18 15.33 8.44
N ALA A 655 -3.88 16.34 8.92
CA ALA A 655 -4.82 17.11 8.13
C ALA A 655 -4.50 18.60 8.17
N ALA A 656 -4.44 19.24 6.99
CA ALA A 656 -4.37 20.68 6.82
C ALA A 656 -4.92 21.07 5.43
N ASP A 657 -5.35 22.29 5.25
CA ASP A 657 -5.65 22.86 3.93
C ASP A 657 -4.34 23.39 3.34
N LEU A 658 -3.65 22.57 2.55
CA LEU A 658 -2.32 22.86 2.02
C LEU A 658 -2.34 23.64 0.70
N ASN A 659 -3.51 23.76 0.08
CA ASN A 659 -3.67 24.44 -1.21
C ASN A 659 -4.62 25.65 -1.13
N ASN A 660 -5.10 25.94 0.09
CA ASN A 660 -6.01 27.06 0.41
C ASN A 660 -7.31 27.02 -0.42
N ASP A 661 -7.83 25.85 -0.70
CA ASP A 661 -9.11 25.66 -1.39
C ASP A 661 -10.29 25.53 -0.41
N GLY A 662 -10.00 25.50 0.89
CA GLY A 662 -10.94 25.39 2.00
C GLY A 662 -11.36 23.96 2.33
N ALA A 663 -10.74 22.95 1.74
CA ALA A 663 -10.87 21.53 2.13
C ALA A 663 -9.59 21.06 2.79
N SER A 664 -9.70 20.26 3.86
CA SER A 664 -8.53 19.66 4.44
C SER A 664 -7.94 18.60 3.50
N ASP A 665 -6.63 18.68 3.26
CA ASP A 665 -5.82 17.64 2.65
C ASP A 665 -5.34 16.67 3.71
N LEU A 666 -4.88 15.47 3.30
CA LEU A 666 -4.33 14.47 4.19
C LEU A 666 -2.91 14.06 3.78
N LEU A 667 -1.98 14.12 4.71
CA LEU A 667 -0.70 13.43 4.63
C LEU A 667 -0.77 12.20 5.54
N ILE A 668 -0.52 11.02 4.98
CA ILE A 668 -0.74 9.74 5.66
C ILE A 668 0.61 9.07 5.85
N GLY A 669 1.10 9.06 7.08
CA GLY A 669 2.27 8.28 7.48
C GLY A 669 1.91 6.82 7.72
N ASN A 670 2.88 5.93 7.69
CA ASN A 670 2.67 4.49 7.87
C ASN A 670 3.88 3.79 8.52
N LEU A 671 3.76 2.49 8.79
CA LEU A 671 4.80 1.70 9.45
C LEU A 671 6.04 1.46 8.57
N ARG A 672 5.97 1.67 7.24
CA ARG A 672 7.09 1.49 6.32
C ARG A 672 8.04 2.69 6.27
N GLY A 673 7.80 3.72 7.05
CA GLY A 673 8.69 4.88 7.15
C GLY A 673 8.39 6.02 6.17
N GLY A 674 7.46 5.84 5.25
CA GLY A 674 7.12 6.84 4.25
C GLY A 674 5.76 7.51 4.45
N VAL A 675 5.41 8.37 3.50
CA VAL A 675 4.15 9.12 3.51
C VAL A 675 3.43 9.05 2.16
N HIS A 676 2.11 9.19 2.21
CA HIS A 676 1.23 9.38 1.04
C HIS A 676 0.44 10.67 1.18
N TYR A 677 0.07 11.30 0.08
CA TYR A 677 -0.73 12.51 0.09
C TYR A 677 -2.05 12.33 -0.65
N MET A 678 -3.11 12.89 -0.06
CA MET A 678 -4.43 12.97 -0.66
C MET A 678 -4.93 14.41 -0.63
N ALA A 679 -5.18 14.99 -1.79
CA ALA A 679 -5.83 16.28 -1.89
C ALA A 679 -7.31 16.16 -1.51
N GLY A 680 -7.75 17.01 -0.59
CA GLY A 680 -9.15 17.19 -0.25
C GLY A 680 -9.91 17.86 -1.36
N LYS A 681 -11.18 17.53 -1.50
CA LYS A 681 -12.07 18.19 -2.45
C LYS A 681 -13.32 18.66 -1.74
N ASN A 682 -13.62 19.93 -1.88
CA ASN A 682 -14.88 20.44 -1.40
C ASN A 682 -16.03 19.63 -1.99
N PRO A 683 -16.94 19.08 -1.15
CA PRO A 683 -18.10 18.41 -1.66
C PRO A 683 -18.85 19.40 -2.54
N LYS A 684 -18.98 19.08 -3.82
CA LYS A 684 -19.86 19.87 -4.67
C LYS A 684 -21.21 19.85 -3.99
N VAL A 685 -21.65 21.01 -3.52
CA VAL A 685 -22.99 21.16 -2.96
C VAL A 685 -23.94 20.86 -4.11
N ASN A 686 -24.39 19.63 -4.15
CA ASN A 686 -25.42 19.22 -5.07
C ASN A 686 -26.74 19.83 -4.62
N SER A 687 -26.85 21.15 -4.75
CA SER A 687 -28.17 21.74 -4.73
C SER A 687 -28.92 21.15 -5.95
N ILE A 688 -30.18 20.82 -5.79
CA ILE A 688 -31.02 20.42 -6.93
C ILE A 688 -30.96 21.47 -8.04
N SER A 689 -30.64 22.75 -7.70
CA SER A 689 -30.40 23.82 -8.65
C SER A 689 -29.13 23.62 -9.50
N ASP A 690 -28.10 22.92 -9.01
CA ASP A 690 -26.88 22.70 -9.78
C ASP A 690 -27.00 21.51 -10.75
N TYR A 691 -27.99 20.66 -10.53
CA TYR A 691 -28.36 19.54 -11.42
C TYR A 691 -29.48 19.86 -12.39
N LEU A 692 -30.18 21.01 -12.24
CA LEU A 692 -31.11 21.45 -13.26
C LEU A 692 -30.29 22.18 -14.30
N PRO A 693 -30.09 21.60 -15.49
CA PRO A 693 -29.41 22.31 -16.58
C PRO A 693 -30.18 23.59 -16.89
N ASN A 694 -29.52 24.72 -16.71
CA ASN A 694 -30.15 26.03 -16.96
C ASN A 694 -30.38 26.31 -18.44
N GLN A 695 -29.92 25.42 -19.32
CA GLN A 695 -29.94 25.65 -20.75
C GLN A 695 -30.48 24.43 -21.51
N GLU A 696 -31.23 24.70 -22.54
CA GLU A 696 -31.74 23.72 -23.48
C GLU A 696 -30.96 23.76 -24.80
N PHE A 697 -30.72 22.62 -25.39
CA PHE A 697 -30.18 22.50 -26.74
C PHE A 697 -31.06 21.61 -27.61
N ASN A 698 -30.95 21.74 -28.92
CA ASN A 698 -31.48 20.79 -29.85
C ASN A 698 -30.37 20.14 -30.67
N MET A 699 -30.62 18.98 -31.20
CA MET A 699 -29.68 18.30 -32.07
C MET A 699 -30.39 17.79 -33.32
N ALA A 700 -29.72 17.86 -34.46
CA ALA A 700 -30.23 17.34 -35.73
C ALA A 700 -29.07 16.93 -36.66
N PRO A 701 -29.24 15.87 -37.45
CA PRO A 701 -30.39 14.95 -37.43
C PRO A 701 -30.38 14.08 -36.15
N ASN A 702 -31.56 13.70 -35.70
CA ASN A 702 -31.76 12.69 -34.66
C ASN A 702 -33.06 11.94 -34.95
N PRO A 703 -33.04 10.71 -35.45
CA PRO A 703 -31.85 9.82 -35.59
C PRO A 703 -30.78 10.33 -36.55
N SER A 704 -29.53 10.01 -36.23
CA SER A 704 -28.35 10.35 -37.01
C SER A 704 -27.71 9.10 -37.61
N ARG A 705 -26.97 9.26 -38.72
CA ARG A 705 -26.09 8.18 -39.25
C ARG A 705 -24.66 8.37 -38.73
N ASN A 706 -23.98 9.45 -39.07
CA ASN A 706 -22.59 9.67 -38.65
C ASN A 706 -22.28 11.11 -38.27
N GLU A 707 -23.26 12.02 -38.34
CA GLU A 707 -23.05 13.43 -38.09
C GLU A 707 -24.23 14.04 -37.32
N VAL A 708 -23.92 14.92 -36.39
CA VAL A 708 -24.92 15.65 -35.62
C VAL A 708 -24.52 17.10 -35.48
N LYS A 709 -25.48 18.00 -35.40
CA LYS A 709 -25.29 19.43 -35.00
C LYS A 709 -25.97 19.69 -33.68
N PHE A 710 -25.36 20.51 -32.86
CA PHE A 710 -25.96 20.99 -31.63
C PHE A 710 -26.39 22.46 -31.81
N PHE A 711 -27.61 22.76 -31.44
CA PHE A 711 -28.19 24.09 -31.57
C PHE A 711 -28.54 24.63 -30.17
N THR A 712 -27.96 25.74 -29.78
CA THR A 712 -28.19 26.40 -28.50
C THR A 712 -28.43 27.88 -28.75
N ALA A 713 -28.93 28.60 -27.74
CA ALA A 713 -29.01 30.06 -27.74
C ALA A 713 -27.65 30.74 -27.53
N SER A 714 -26.71 30.03 -26.85
CA SER A 714 -25.35 30.50 -26.66
C SER A 714 -24.55 30.45 -27.95
N LYS A 715 -23.61 31.39 -28.13
CA LYS A 715 -22.63 31.39 -29.22
C LYS A 715 -21.25 30.90 -28.79
N ALA A 716 -21.09 30.57 -27.50
CA ALA A 716 -19.86 30.06 -26.95
C ALA A 716 -19.52 28.65 -27.51
N GLU A 717 -18.26 28.29 -27.51
CA GLU A 717 -17.82 26.97 -27.85
C GLU A 717 -18.45 25.96 -26.90
N LEU A 718 -18.90 24.81 -27.45
CA LEU A 718 -19.57 23.76 -26.73
C LEU A 718 -18.59 22.59 -26.53
N GLN A 719 -18.48 22.10 -25.32
CA GLN A 719 -17.90 20.79 -25.05
C GLN A 719 -19.02 19.74 -25.11
N TYR A 720 -18.78 18.64 -25.81
CA TYR A 720 -19.77 17.56 -25.90
C TYR A 720 -19.17 16.24 -25.47
N GLU A 721 -20.01 15.42 -24.85
CA GLU A 721 -19.69 14.05 -24.44
C GLU A 721 -20.88 13.17 -24.79
N ILE A 722 -20.59 11.99 -25.37
CA ILE A 722 -21.61 11.03 -25.81
C ILE A 722 -21.38 9.71 -25.08
N PHE A 723 -22.34 9.32 -24.29
CA PHE A 723 -22.30 8.15 -23.43
C PHE A 723 -23.20 7.05 -23.99
N ASN A 724 -22.79 5.79 -23.84
CA ASN A 724 -23.70 4.66 -24.00
C ASN A 724 -24.68 4.57 -22.80
N LEU A 725 -25.63 3.65 -22.87
CA LEU A 725 -26.63 3.47 -21.80
C LEU A 725 -26.05 2.93 -20.49
N ASN A 726 -24.81 2.44 -20.50
CA ASN A 726 -24.08 2.00 -19.32
C ASN A 726 -23.25 3.13 -18.66
N GLY A 727 -23.33 4.36 -19.21
CA GLY A 727 -22.61 5.52 -18.68
C GLY A 727 -21.17 5.68 -19.17
N LEU A 728 -20.67 4.78 -20.05
CA LEU A 728 -19.33 4.88 -20.62
C LEU A 728 -19.29 6.01 -21.66
N ASN A 729 -18.33 6.94 -21.53
CA ASN A 729 -18.08 7.97 -22.54
C ASN A 729 -17.44 7.33 -23.78
N ILE A 730 -18.10 7.43 -24.92
CA ILE A 730 -17.66 6.86 -26.19
C ILE A 730 -17.00 7.89 -27.09
N VAL A 731 -17.52 9.10 -27.11
CA VAL A 731 -17.03 10.20 -27.96
C VAL A 731 -17.10 11.50 -27.17
N SER A 732 -16.02 12.27 -27.19
CA SER A 732 -16.00 13.61 -26.61
C SER A 732 -15.23 14.59 -27.50
N GLY A 733 -15.51 15.86 -27.36
CA GLY A 733 -14.82 16.92 -28.12
C GLY A 733 -15.44 18.28 -27.95
N SER A 734 -14.97 19.26 -28.74
CA SER A 734 -15.52 20.60 -28.77
C SER A 734 -16.08 20.97 -30.16
N THR A 735 -17.03 21.85 -30.18
CA THR A 735 -17.68 22.34 -31.44
C THR A 735 -18.31 23.73 -31.24
N LEU A 736 -18.52 24.42 -32.34
CA LEU A 736 -19.35 25.62 -32.31
C LEU A 736 -20.83 25.27 -32.53
N PRO A 737 -21.76 26.03 -31.93
CA PRO A 737 -23.18 25.81 -32.15
C PRO A 737 -23.54 25.81 -33.64
N GLY A 738 -24.28 24.79 -34.09
CA GLY A 738 -24.68 24.62 -35.48
C GLY A 738 -23.64 24.07 -36.45
N ALA A 739 -22.40 23.84 -35.98
CA ALA A 739 -21.41 23.12 -36.77
C ALA A 739 -21.66 21.60 -36.76
N PHE A 740 -21.23 20.90 -37.81
CA PHE A 740 -21.31 19.46 -37.87
C PHE A 740 -20.24 18.83 -36.98
N VAL A 741 -20.67 17.88 -36.18
CA VAL A 741 -19.80 16.98 -35.41
C VAL A 741 -19.85 15.63 -36.09
N SER A 742 -18.71 15.15 -36.59
CA SER A 742 -18.58 13.77 -37.09
C SER A 742 -18.47 12.81 -35.90
N LEU A 743 -19.33 11.81 -35.90
CA LEU A 743 -19.39 10.82 -34.81
C LEU A 743 -18.48 9.63 -35.05
N GLY A 744 -17.90 9.53 -36.28
CA GLY A 744 -17.00 8.45 -36.67
C GLY A 744 -17.62 7.06 -36.60
N ASP A 745 -16.77 6.03 -36.75
CA ASP A 745 -17.20 4.62 -36.71
C ASP A 745 -17.30 4.08 -35.26
N GLN A 746 -17.11 4.93 -34.25
CA GLN A 746 -17.13 4.55 -32.82
C GLN A 746 -18.56 4.33 -32.29
N LEU A 747 -19.59 4.92 -32.95
CA LEU A 747 -20.96 4.77 -32.54
C LEU A 747 -21.68 3.77 -33.47
N VAL A 748 -22.02 2.63 -32.90
CA VAL A 748 -22.86 1.62 -33.61
C VAL A 748 -24.33 1.95 -33.47
N ASN A 749 -25.18 1.28 -34.24
CA ASN A 749 -26.65 1.42 -34.13
C ASN A 749 -27.10 1.30 -32.67
N GLY A 750 -27.72 2.32 -32.13
CA GLY A 750 -28.11 2.32 -30.74
C GLY A 750 -28.61 3.68 -30.22
N ILE A 751 -28.88 3.70 -28.94
CA ILE A 751 -29.29 4.88 -28.19
C ILE A 751 -28.14 5.33 -27.30
N TYR A 752 -27.85 6.63 -27.35
CA TYR A 752 -26.78 7.29 -26.61
C TYR A 752 -27.33 8.49 -25.86
N ILE A 753 -26.62 8.93 -24.84
CA ILE A 753 -26.91 10.17 -24.11
C ILE A 753 -25.84 11.21 -24.46
N VAL A 754 -26.28 12.39 -24.88
CA VAL A 754 -25.41 13.54 -25.15
C VAL A 754 -25.46 14.50 -23.99
N ARG A 755 -24.31 14.85 -23.46
CA ARG A 755 -24.08 15.91 -22.49
C ARG A 755 -23.35 17.07 -23.18
N LEU A 756 -23.85 18.28 -23.04
CA LEU A 756 -23.18 19.50 -23.51
C LEU A 756 -22.86 20.38 -22.32
N SER A 757 -21.75 21.12 -22.44
CA SER A 757 -21.36 22.20 -21.51
C SER A 757 -20.70 23.35 -22.26
N ASN A 758 -20.66 24.53 -21.66
CA ASN A 758 -19.86 25.67 -22.06
C ASN A 758 -19.48 26.48 -20.81
N ASP A 759 -18.80 27.60 -20.97
CA ASP A 759 -18.42 28.50 -19.87
C ASP A 759 -19.62 29.07 -19.08
N GLU A 760 -20.81 28.96 -19.60
CA GLU A 760 -22.07 29.44 -18.98
C GLU A 760 -22.79 28.34 -18.21
N GLY A 761 -22.34 27.05 -18.29
CA GLY A 761 -22.87 25.92 -17.55
C GLY A 761 -23.20 24.69 -18.37
N LEU A 762 -23.96 23.78 -17.76
CA LEU A 762 -24.39 22.50 -18.34
C LEU A 762 -25.76 22.66 -19.04
N PHE A 763 -25.93 21.91 -20.13
CA PHE A 763 -27.22 21.78 -20.83
C PHE A 763 -27.95 20.50 -20.39
N THR A 764 -29.31 20.53 -20.50
CA THR A 764 -30.12 19.35 -20.24
C THR A 764 -29.68 18.18 -21.14
N PRO A 765 -29.21 17.03 -20.61
CA PRO A 765 -28.78 15.90 -21.44
C PRO A 765 -29.90 15.40 -22.36
N LYS A 766 -29.55 15.06 -23.60
CA LYS A 766 -30.52 14.60 -24.60
C LYS A 766 -30.12 13.26 -25.21
N ARG A 767 -31.14 12.52 -25.66
CA ARG A 767 -30.96 11.22 -26.30
C ARG A 767 -30.62 11.38 -27.78
N LEU A 768 -29.52 10.80 -28.19
CA LEU A 768 -29.12 10.63 -29.60
C LEU A 768 -29.42 9.18 -30.03
N VAL A 769 -30.00 9.02 -31.21
CA VAL A 769 -30.27 7.72 -31.83
C VAL A 769 -29.38 7.60 -33.05
N ILE A 770 -28.57 6.55 -33.11
CA ILE A 770 -27.74 6.21 -34.29
C ILE A 770 -28.42 5.09 -35.06
N VAL A 771 -28.53 5.27 -36.36
CA VAL A 771 -29.09 4.30 -37.31
C VAL A 771 -28.22 4.26 -38.56
N GLU A 772 -28.08 3.07 -39.18
CA GLU A 772 -27.39 2.88 -40.46
C GLU A 772 -28.04 3.60 -41.61
#